data_28cb2a59c142028dc5250d37e3de0d66
#
_entry.id   28cb2a59c142028dc5250d37e3de0d66
#
_cell.length_a   1.000
_cell.length_b   1.000
_cell.length_c   1.000
_cell.angle_alpha   90.00
_cell.angle_beta   90.00
_cell.angle_gamma   90.00
#
_symmetry.space_group_name_H-M   'P 1'
#
loop_
_entity.id
_entity.type
_entity.pdbx_description
1 polymer ?
#
loop_
_entity_poly.entity_id
_entity_poly.type
_entity_poly.pdbx_seq_one_letter_code
_entity_poly.pdbx_strand_id
1 'polypeptide(L)'
;MSTRPADTDISKLPSAYRNFYSACRHFIPEERIYSDPLRTLAFGTDASVYRLTPKLVIKVRNSDEVSRILGSASQHHIPVTFRAAGTSLSGQAVTDSVLLVLAGGWGNYSVSPDGEAISLEPGILGSEANSYLKSYSRKIGPDPASINHAMIGGIAANNASGMCCGTTDNSYKTVTEMKIIFHDGTMLDTADPASRAAFNASHRQLLSSVERIRDEIAADNGLSALISRKFKIKNTTGYSINAFVDHSDPIDIIKHLMIGSEGTLGFIAEITFRTIIDHAHKSSALIFFPDMDSACRAVMQLDRETVSAAELMDRLSLKSVEDKPGMPAYLKNLDEKVTALLVEVRGENHSQLEQKTQQVKKLLGEIPKLFPITFTDKKEESEALWNIRKGLFPAVGNVRRVGTSVIIEDVAFPLERLADATLELRSIMVRHGYGDAIIFGHALDGNLHFVLAPDFTQPQEVAQYESFMQEVCAMVVNTYSGSLKAEHGTGRNMAPFVELEWGAQAYRLMRQIKETFDPQSLLNPGVIICDNPAIYLENLKPMPQAHEIIDKCIECGFCEINCPSRSLTSSPRQRITTQRQIAALRRTGADPVRLQRLEEDYVYWGEQTCATDGLCATTCPVSINTGDYTKYLRFTSHGELANATARFIARNFSGVTTMIRSGLNLADLMHKLLGTPLMLRMATGTRSLSSAIPLWTPWMPQGGQSARLTGQTGGRGKPKVVYFPSCVCRTMGPALNDRDHRPLNQAVLAILDKADYTVILPENLDKLCCGMAFDSKGFFEAAESKIRELEKALLACSNNGEYPVFCDTSPCLYRMRQMLDKRLALYEPVEFIHDYLMDRLVFRRLPETIAIHVTCSSAKMQLGEKFKVVATACADKVIVPAKVGCCGFAGNKGFDLPELNAAALAELKPSLPGDCTSGYSNSRTCEIGLSQHGSISYQSIVYLVDRCSEKRPERVEDELLESTNWV
;
A
#
# COMPACT_ATOMS: atom_id res chain seq x y z
N MET A 1 0.63 31.73 5.47
CA MET A 1 0.72 30.79 6.59
C MET A 1 2.02 30.03 6.49
N SER A 2 2.73 29.85 7.59
CA SER A 2 3.97 29.06 7.60
C SER A 2 3.65 27.63 7.16
N THR A 3 4.35 27.11 6.16
CA THR A 3 4.23 25.72 5.71
C THR A 3 4.92 24.73 6.66
N ARG A 4 5.58 25.25 7.70
CA ARG A 4 6.22 24.45 8.76
C ARG A 4 5.33 24.45 10.00
N PRO A 5 5.18 23.29 10.69
CA PRO A 5 4.64 23.31 12.04
C PRO A 5 5.46 24.28 12.88
N ALA A 6 4.83 24.95 13.83
CA ALA A 6 5.54 25.84 14.73
C ALA A 6 6.73 25.10 15.34
N ASP A 7 7.93 25.69 15.21
CA ASP A 7 9.19 25.08 15.65
C ASP A 7 9.04 24.53 17.06
N THR A 8 9.43 23.29 17.23
CA THR A 8 9.53 22.73 18.58
C THR A 8 10.61 23.52 19.31
N ASP A 9 10.24 23.95 20.45
CA ASP A 9 11.23 24.51 21.36
C ASP A 9 12.19 23.37 21.79
N ILE A 10 13.25 23.18 20.99
CA ILE A 10 14.28 22.16 21.22
C ILE A 10 14.89 22.31 22.62
N SER A 11 14.78 23.52 23.25
CA SER A 11 15.22 23.77 24.62
C SER A 11 14.49 22.85 25.61
N LYS A 12 13.28 22.37 25.30
CA LYS A 12 12.52 21.45 26.16
C LYS A 12 12.99 19.99 26.11
N LEU A 13 13.80 19.62 25.11
CA LEU A 13 14.41 18.31 25.08
C LEU A 13 15.51 18.18 26.15
N PRO A 14 15.73 16.97 26.71
CA PRO A 14 16.88 16.71 27.57
C PRO A 14 18.20 17.07 26.88
N SER A 15 19.22 17.47 27.66
CA SER A 15 20.51 17.96 27.13
C SER A 15 21.18 17.00 26.15
N ALA A 16 21.15 15.67 26.42
CA ALA A 16 21.68 14.65 25.55
C ALA A 16 21.01 14.69 24.16
N TYR A 17 19.67 14.81 24.09
CA TYR A 17 18.93 14.91 22.82
C TYR A 17 19.21 16.22 22.08
N ARG A 18 19.42 17.36 22.80
CA ARG A 18 19.80 18.61 22.16
C ARG A 18 21.19 18.54 21.50
N ASN A 19 22.16 17.92 22.19
CA ASN A 19 23.50 17.71 21.66
C ASN A 19 23.47 16.77 20.44
N PHE A 20 22.76 15.67 20.55
CA PHE A 20 22.54 14.73 19.45
C PHE A 20 21.86 15.39 18.24
N TYR A 21 20.79 16.17 18.47
CA TYR A 21 20.11 16.94 17.41
C TYR A 21 21.09 17.89 16.72
N SER A 22 21.91 18.64 17.51
CA SER A 22 22.91 19.57 16.98
C SER A 22 23.95 18.84 16.12
N ALA A 23 24.42 17.67 16.54
CA ALA A 23 25.34 16.85 15.77
C ALA A 23 24.71 16.36 14.44
N CYS A 24 23.48 15.89 14.47
CA CYS A 24 22.78 15.40 13.27
C CYS A 24 22.54 16.52 12.23
N ARG A 25 22.25 17.74 12.65
CA ARG A 25 22.02 18.89 11.74
C ARG A 25 23.18 19.23 10.82
N HIS A 26 24.41 18.84 11.15
CA HIS A 26 25.56 19.06 10.28
C HIS A 26 25.55 18.24 8.99
N PHE A 27 24.73 17.18 8.91
CA PHE A 27 24.68 16.31 7.75
C PHE A 27 23.26 15.85 7.36
N ILE A 28 22.25 16.05 8.22
CA ILE A 28 20.84 15.84 7.90
C ILE A 28 20.16 17.22 7.78
N PRO A 29 19.52 17.53 6.63
CA PRO A 29 18.71 18.73 6.49
C PRO A 29 17.59 18.81 7.53
N GLU A 30 17.35 20.02 8.06
CA GLU A 30 16.41 20.26 9.16
C GLU A 30 14.98 19.80 8.83
N GLU A 31 14.56 19.92 7.57
CA GLU A 31 13.26 19.47 7.10
C GLU A 31 13.07 17.94 7.18
N ARG A 32 14.12 17.19 7.46
CA ARG A 32 14.08 15.74 7.67
C ARG A 32 14.22 15.32 9.13
N ILE A 33 14.37 16.28 10.06
CA ILE A 33 14.39 16.03 11.51
C ILE A 33 13.13 16.62 12.13
N TYR A 34 12.28 15.77 12.68
CA TYR A 34 11.01 16.17 13.27
C TYR A 34 11.05 16.08 14.78
N SER A 35 10.64 17.15 15.44
CA SER A 35 10.58 17.25 16.89
C SER A 35 9.29 17.92 17.39
N ASP A 36 8.44 18.39 16.48
CA ASP A 36 7.17 19.04 16.82
C ASP A 36 6.09 18.02 17.22
N PRO A 37 5.08 18.44 18.01
CA PRO A 37 4.07 17.55 18.57
C PRO A 37 3.21 16.85 17.53
N LEU A 38 2.93 17.45 16.36
CA LEU A 38 2.10 16.84 15.35
C LEU A 38 2.83 15.68 14.65
N ARG A 39 4.07 15.94 14.17
CA ARG A 39 4.82 14.94 13.41
C ARG A 39 5.32 13.80 14.29
N THR A 40 5.79 14.08 15.50
CA THR A 40 6.20 13.03 16.45
C THR A 40 5.02 12.15 16.86
N LEU A 41 3.84 12.71 17.12
CA LEU A 41 2.61 11.96 17.37
C LEU A 41 2.24 11.10 16.14
N ALA A 42 2.27 11.67 14.94
CA ALA A 42 1.93 10.98 13.69
C ALA A 42 2.82 9.76 13.42
N PHE A 43 4.08 9.80 13.85
CA PHE A 43 5.02 8.69 13.80
C PHE A 43 5.00 7.81 15.06
N GLY A 44 4.22 8.12 16.08
CA GLY A 44 4.12 7.37 17.33
C GLY A 44 3.30 6.07 17.23
N THR A 45 2.92 5.64 16.03
CA THR A 45 2.10 4.44 15.79
C THR A 45 2.65 3.59 14.65
N ASP A 46 2.43 2.28 14.72
CA ASP A 46 2.60 1.29 13.66
C ASP A 46 1.34 0.41 13.56
N ALA A 47 1.42 -0.80 12.99
CA ALA A 47 0.27 -1.70 12.92
C ALA A 47 0.02 -2.47 14.23
N SER A 48 0.90 -2.38 15.21
CA SER A 48 0.76 -3.03 16.52
C SER A 48 -0.25 -2.34 17.43
N VAL A 49 -0.46 -2.92 18.58
CA VAL A 49 -1.32 -2.37 19.64
C VAL A 49 -0.64 -1.32 20.52
N TYR A 50 0.57 -0.90 20.19
CA TYR A 50 1.37 0.01 20.98
C TYR A 50 1.40 1.42 20.39
N ARG A 51 1.50 2.44 21.28
CA ARG A 51 1.74 3.83 20.91
C ARG A 51 2.82 4.43 21.79
N LEU A 52 3.98 4.74 21.19
CA LEU A 52 5.07 5.46 21.82
C LEU A 52 5.44 6.66 20.97
N THR A 53 5.34 7.88 21.52
CA THR A 53 5.63 9.10 20.78
C THR A 53 7.13 9.38 20.84
N PRO A 54 7.86 9.35 19.71
CA PRO A 54 9.29 9.64 19.70
C PRO A 54 9.59 11.08 20.05
N LYS A 55 10.73 11.34 20.68
CA LYS A 55 11.26 12.69 20.90
C LYS A 55 11.76 13.32 19.60
N LEU A 56 12.38 12.49 18.76
CA LEU A 56 12.87 12.89 17.43
C LEU A 56 12.51 11.83 16.39
N VAL A 57 12.13 12.27 15.19
CA VAL A 57 11.99 11.41 14.00
C VAL A 57 12.98 11.92 12.96
N ILE A 58 13.86 11.07 12.47
CA ILE A 58 14.85 11.41 11.44
C ILE A 58 14.59 10.57 10.20
N LYS A 59 14.37 11.23 9.06
CA LYS A 59 14.20 10.59 7.76
C LYS A 59 15.55 10.39 7.08
N VAL A 60 16.02 9.15 6.99
CA VAL A 60 17.33 8.77 6.43
C VAL A 60 17.21 8.32 4.97
N ARG A 61 18.22 8.60 4.13
CA ARG A 61 18.22 8.36 2.70
C ARG A 61 19.30 7.42 2.18
N ASN A 62 20.34 7.17 2.98
CA ASN A 62 21.47 6.30 2.58
C ASN A 62 22.21 5.75 3.79
N SER A 63 23.12 4.82 3.55
CA SER A 63 23.91 4.13 4.57
C SER A 63 24.85 5.07 5.35
N ASP A 64 25.45 6.09 4.68
CA ASP A 64 26.32 7.06 5.34
C ASP A 64 25.59 7.85 6.43
N GLU A 65 24.36 8.31 6.14
CA GLU A 65 23.53 9.00 7.13
C GLU A 65 23.24 8.10 8.34
N VAL A 66 22.89 6.83 8.13
CA VAL A 66 22.63 5.88 9.21
C VAL A 66 23.88 5.62 10.05
N SER A 67 25.02 5.36 9.40
CA SER A 67 26.32 5.16 10.06
C SER A 67 26.68 6.32 10.97
N ARG A 68 26.59 7.55 10.46
CA ARG A 68 26.92 8.79 11.23
C ARG A 68 25.92 9.03 12.37
N ILE A 69 24.64 8.74 12.17
CA ILE A 69 23.62 8.85 13.22
C ILE A 69 23.90 7.84 14.33
N LEU A 70 24.21 6.57 14.02
CA LEU A 70 24.48 5.55 15.02
C LEU A 70 25.76 5.86 15.80
N GLY A 71 26.83 6.29 15.14
CA GLY A 71 28.03 6.77 15.81
C GLY A 71 27.75 7.95 16.78
N SER A 72 26.92 8.89 16.36
CA SER A 72 26.50 10.00 17.23
C SER A 72 25.59 9.55 18.37
N ALA A 73 24.66 8.60 18.12
CA ALA A 73 23.78 8.06 19.13
C ALA A 73 24.58 7.32 20.23
N SER A 74 25.60 6.55 19.83
CA SER A 74 26.52 5.88 20.76
C SER A 74 27.28 6.89 21.63
N GLN A 75 27.78 7.99 21.05
CA GLN A 75 28.50 9.07 21.78
C GLN A 75 27.60 9.79 22.80
N HIS A 76 26.33 9.98 22.49
CA HIS A 76 25.39 10.71 23.33
C HIS A 76 24.48 9.81 24.19
N HIS A 77 24.65 8.49 24.14
CA HIS A 77 23.82 7.48 24.80
C HIS A 77 22.32 7.64 24.48
N ILE A 78 21.99 7.79 23.18
CA ILE A 78 20.62 7.98 22.70
C ILE A 78 20.08 6.69 22.11
N PRO A 79 18.97 6.13 22.67
CA PRO A 79 18.29 4.98 22.07
C PRO A 79 17.69 5.29 20.70
N VAL A 80 17.84 4.34 19.76
CA VAL A 80 17.42 4.45 18.37
C VAL A 80 16.59 3.24 17.99
N THR A 81 15.49 3.49 17.30
CA THR A 81 14.64 2.44 16.68
C THR A 81 14.52 2.69 15.18
N PHE A 82 14.59 1.63 14.38
CA PHE A 82 14.46 1.72 12.93
C PHE A 82 13.02 1.45 12.49
N ARG A 83 12.58 2.14 11.43
CA ARG A 83 11.29 1.92 10.81
C ARG A 83 11.41 1.91 9.28
N ALA A 84 11.00 0.80 8.68
CA ALA A 84 10.74 0.68 7.26
C ALA A 84 9.29 1.16 6.96
N ALA A 85 8.35 0.27 6.62
CA ALA A 85 6.95 0.63 6.34
C ALA A 85 6.06 0.78 7.60
N GLY A 86 6.50 0.30 8.77
CA GLY A 86 5.69 0.33 10.00
C GLY A 86 4.44 -0.55 9.93
N THR A 87 4.58 -1.72 9.32
CA THR A 87 3.55 -2.78 9.24
C THR A 87 3.69 -3.83 10.34
N SER A 88 4.59 -3.60 11.29
CA SER A 88 4.87 -4.48 12.43
C SER A 88 3.68 -4.65 13.37
N LEU A 89 3.46 -5.88 13.85
CA LEU A 89 2.31 -6.24 14.69
C LEU A 89 2.64 -6.39 16.19
N SER A 90 3.92 -6.48 16.54
CA SER A 90 4.38 -6.76 17.92
C SER A 90 5.08 -5.57 18.61
N GLY A 91 5.02 -4.36 18.03
CA GLY A 91 5.57 -3.12 18.63
C GLY A 91 7.07 -2.94 18.50
N GLN A 92 7.72 -3.59 17.53
CA GLN A 92 9.15 -3.44 17.28
C GLN A 92 9.52 -2.17 16.52
N ALA A 93 8.55 -1.44 15.95
CA ALA A 93 8.80 -0.24 15.14
C ALA A 93 8.30 1.06 15.78
N VAL A 94 8.10 1.09 17.10
CA VAL A 94 7.71 2.26 17.88
C VAL A 94 8.69 2.54 19.02
N THR A 95 8.88 3.82 19.36
CA THR A 95 9.81 4.25 20.42
C THR A 95 9.37 5.59 21.03
N ASP A 96 9.80 5.84 22.24
CA ASP A 96 9.72 7.15 22.91
C ASP A 96 11.02 7.97 22.82
N SER A 97 12.01 7.47 22.06
CA SER A 97 13.33 8.09 21.89
C SER A 97 13.53 8.62 20.46
N VAL A 98 14.48 8.10 19.70
CA VAL A 98 14.75 8.50 18.31
C VAL A 98 14.25 7.43 17.35
N LEU A 99 13.40 7.83 16.40
CA LEU A 99 12.90 6.97 15.35
C LEU A 99 13.59 7.31 14.03
N LEU A 100 14.36 6.36 13.48
CA LEU A 100 14.94 6.47 12.13
C LEU A 100 13.97 5.85 11.12
N VAL A 101 13.50 6.67 10.19
CA VAL A 101 12.52 6.26 9.17
C VAL A 101 13.17 6.27 7.80
N LEU A 102 13.04 5.17 7.06
CA LEU A 102 13.50 5.11 5.67
C LEU A 102 12.71 6.13 4.83
N ALA A 103 13.44 7.03 4.17
CA ALA A 103 12.88 7.99 3.21
C ALA A 103 13.26 7.61 1.76
N GLY A 104 12.92 8.42 0.77
CA GLY A 104 13.38 8.17 -0.60
C GLY A 104 14.91 8.09 -0.70
N GLY A 105 15.41 7.19 -1.56
CA GLY A 105 16.83 6.93 -1.73
C GLY A 105 17.25 5.48 -1.43
N TRP A 106 16.37 4.66 -0.88
CA TRP A 106 16.59 3.24 -0.58
C TRP A 106 15.92 2.32 -1.60
N GLY A 107 16.16 2.54 -2.88
CA GLY A 107 15.48 1.83 -3.96
C GLY A 107 16.41 1.15 -4.97
N ASN A 108 17.72 1.09 -4.71
CA ASN A 108 18.66 0.44 -5.60
C ASN A 108 18.53 -1.09 -5.50
N TYR A 109 18.66 -1.75 -6.64
CA TYR A 109 18.66 -3.20 -6.74
C TYR A 109 19.56 -3.68 -7.87
N SER A 110 19.99 -4.93 -7.78
CA SER A 110 20.66 -5.64 -8.89
C SER A 110 20.21 -7.09 -8.93
N VAL A 111 20.02 -7.61 -10.14
CA VAL A 111 19.64 -9.01 -10.38
C VAL A 111 20.80 -9.67 -11.11
N SER A 112 21.18 -10.90 -10.68
CA SER A 112 22.19 -11.69 -11.40
C SER A 112 21.73 -12.01 -12.84
N PRO A 113 22.64 -12.22 -13.79
CA PRO A 113 22.28 -12.47 -15.18
C PRO A 113 21.32 -13.66 -15.41
N ASP A 114 21.37 -14.65 -14.53
CA ASP A 114 20.52 -15.85 -14.52
C ASP A 114 19.23 -15.69 -13.70
N GLY A 115 19.10 -14.58 -12.98
CA GLY A 115 17.97 -14.32 -12.08
C GLY A 115 18.03 -15.09 -10.76
N GLU A 116 19.09 -15.85 -10.47
CA GLU A 116 19.19 -16.70 -9.27
C GLU A 116 19.47 -15.93 -7.98
N ALA A 117 19.95 -14.70 -8.08
CA ALA A 117 20.17 -13.81 -6.95
C ALA A 117 19.64 -12.40 -7.22
N ILE A 118 19.19 -11.73 -6.16
CA ILE A 118 18.78 -10.33 -6.18
C ILE A 118 19.30 -9.61 -4.95
N SER A 119 20.05 -8.52 -5.17
CA SER A 119 20.49 -7.60 -4.11
C SER A 119 19.53 -6.42 -4.04
N LEU A 120 19.11 -6.05 -2.83
CA LEU A 120 18.02 -5.11 -2.57
C LEU A 120 18.39 -4.17 -1.43
N GLU A 121 18.21 -2.88 -1.61
CA GLU A 121 18.18 -1.92 -0.50
C GLU A 121 16.89 -2.07 0.33
N PRO A 122 16.95 -1.72 1.65
CA PRO A 122 15.88 -2.04 2.61
C PRO A 122 14.54 -1.32 2.37
N GLY A 123 14.49 -0.27 1.56
CA GLY A 123 13.27 0.51 1.25
C GLY A 123 12.43 -0.02 0.09
N ILE A 124 12.89 -1.05 -0.62
CA ILE A 124 12.14 -1.69 -1.71
C ILE A 124 11.00 -2.52 -1.11
N LEU A 125 9.80 -2.45 -1.73
CA LEU A 125 8.68 -3.31 -1.34
C LEU A 125 8.91 -4.75 -1.81
N GLY A 126 8.44 -5.73 -1.05
CA GLY A 126 8.56 -7.14 -1.44
C GLY A 126 7.91 -7.45 -2.80
N SER A 127 6.78 -6.82 -3.10
CA SER A 127 6.13 -6.95 -4.42
C SER A 127 6.90 -6.26 -5.56
N GLU A 128 7.62 -5.18 -5.29
CA GLU A 128 8.53 -4.56 -6.28
C GLU A 128 9.70 -5.50 -6.60
N ALA A 129 10.32 -6.12 -5.58
CA ALA A 129 11.36 -7.13 -5.77
C ALA A 129 10.88 -8.27 -6.70
N ASN A 130 9.66 -8.77 -6.48
CA ASN A 130 9.06 -9.79 -7.35
C ASN A 130 8.81 -9.27 -8.77
N SER A 131 8.47 -7.99 -8.94
CA SER A 131 8.27 -7.41 -10.27
C SER A 131 9.58 -7.36 -11.09
N TYR A 132 10.72 -7.14 -10.45
CA TYR A 132 12.05 -7.16 -11.09
C TYR A 132 12.47 -8.56 -11.54
N LEU A 133 11.98 -9.60 -10.85
CA LEU A 133 12.29 -11.02 -11.15
C LEU A 133 11.32 -11.65 -12.15
N LYS A 134 10.25 -10.97 -12.52
CA LYS A 134 9.18 -11.53 -13.36
C LYS A 134 9.68 -12.05 -14.73
N SER A 135 10.62 -11.34 -15.37
CA SER A 135 11.21 -11.75 -16.66
C SER A 135 12.05 -13.02 -16.57
N TYR A 136 12.48 -13.39 -15.37
CA TYR A 136 13.22 -14.63 -15.08
C TYR A 136 12.30 -15.77 -14.62
N SER A 137 10.99 -15.57 -14.52
CA SER A 137 10.03 -16.50 -13.91
C SER A 137 10.41 -16.88 -12.49
N ARG A 138 10.95 -15.93 -11.73
CA ARG A 138 11.43 -16.11 -10.35
C ARG A 138 10.82 -15.06 -9.41
N LYS A 139 10.94 -15.29 -8.11
CA LYS A 139 10.52 -14.39 -7.05
C LYS A 139 11.45 -14.50 -5.84
N ILE A 140 11.36 -13.57 -4.88
CA ILE A 140 11.98 -13.73 -3.56
C ILE A 140 11.30 -14.84 -2.77
N GLY A 141 12.03 -15.48 -1.85
CA GLY A 141 11.49 -16.55 -1.02
C GLY A 141 10.40 -16.07 -0.04
N PRO A 142 10.67 -15.10 0.85
CA PRO A 142 9.69 -14.65 1.84
C PRO A 142 8.45 -14.02 1.18
N ASP A 143 7.24 -14.48 1.59
CA ASP A 143 5.98 -14.06 1.01
C ASP A 143 4.92 -13.64 2.06
N PRO A 144 5.26 -12.71 2.99
CA PRO A 144 4.32 -12.29 4.03
C PRO A 144 3.03 -11.72 3.42
N ALA A 145 1.91 -11.86 4.13
CA ALA A 145 0.62 -11.32 3.68
C ALA A 145 0.66 -9.81 3.38
N SER A 146 1.59 -9.10 4.01
CA SER A 146 1.86 -7.67 3.81
C SER A 146 2.84 -7.36 2.66
N ILE A 147 3.26 -8.31 1.83
CA ILE A 147 4.32 -8.17 0.80
C ILE A 147 4.14 -6.96 -0.13
N ASN A 148 2.89 -6.55 -0.38
CA ASN A 148 2.58 -5.37 -1.18
C ASN A 148 2.82 -4.03 -0.45
N HIS A 149 3.05 -4.06 0.86
CA HIS A 149 3.15 -2.88 1.72
C HIS A 149 4.39 -2.90 2.62
N ALA A 150 4.98 -4.07 2.84
CA ALA A 150 6.17 -4.26 3.65
C ALA A 150 7.44 -4.05 2.81
N MET A 151 8.42 -3.37 3.41
CA MET A 151 9.74 -3.15 2.82
C MET A 151 10.70 -4.28 3.17
N ILE A 152 11.63 -4.58 2.29
CA ILE A 152 12.63 -5.67 2.41
C ILE A 152 13.38 -5.63 3.73
N GLY A 153 13.82 -4.44 4.19
CA GLY A 153 14.52 -4.31 5.48
C GLY A 153 13.67 -4.76 6.67
N GLY A 154 12.35 -4.47 6.64
CA GLY A 154 11.40 -4.92 7.66
C GLY A 154 11.11 -6.42 7.54
N ILE A 155 10.96 -6.95 6.32
CA ILE A 155 10.74 -8.39 6.06
C ILE A 155 11.91 -9.20 6.61
N ALA A 156 13.15 -8.79 6.33
CA ALA A 156 14.36 -9.47 6.79
C ALA A 156 14.56 -9.33 8.31
N ALA A 157 14.48 -8.10 8.84
CA ALA A 157 14.68 -7.85 10.27
C ALA A 157 13.66 -8.58 11.16
N ASN A 158 12.48 -8.90 10.63
CA ASN A 158 11.44 -9.67 11.33
C ASN A 158 11.49 -11.18 11.01
N ASN A 159 12.25 -11.60 10.01
CA ASN A 159 12.14 -12.93 9.38
C ASN A 159 10.71 -13.26 8.99
N ALA A 160 9.98 -12.25 8.47
CA ALA A 160 8.58 -12.39 8.11
C ALA A 160 8.43 -13.45 7.02
N SER A 161 7.63 -14.44 7.28
CA SER A 161 7.27 -15.49 6.33
C SER A 161 5.82 -15.33 5.86
N GLY A 162 5.28 -16.30 5.18
CA GLY A 162 3.91 -16.24 4.66
C GLY A 162 3.33 -17.61 4.38
N MET A 163 2.40 -17.65 3.45
CA MET A 163 1.59 -18.84 3.17
C MET A 163 2.36 -19.94 2.45
N CYS A 164 3.36 -19.59 1.63
CA CYS A 164 4.04 -20.56 0.76
C CYS A 164 5.50 -20.81 1.16
N CYS A 165 6.23 -19.81 1.66
CA CYS A 165 7.66 -19.93 1.90
C CYS A 165 8.01 -20.88 3.06
N GLY A 166 7.13 -21.02 4.05
CA GLY A 166 7.37 -21.87 5.22
C GLY A 166 8.69 -21.59 5.93
N THR A 167 9.32 -22.65 6.38
CA THR A 167 10.66 -22.64 6.98
C THR A 167 11.78 -22.86 5.97
N THR A 168 11.46 -23.12 4.69
CA THR A 168 12.42 -23.51 3.64
C THR A 168 12.91 -22.34 2.80
N ASP A 169 12.03 -21.34 2.57
CA ASP A 169 12.30 -20.23 1.68
C ASP A 169 12.11 -18.84 2.35
N ASN A 170 12.11 -18.77 3.68
CA ASN A 170 12.07 -17.52 4.42
C ASN A 170 13.37 -16.71 4.27
N SER A 171 13.43 -15.50 4.84
CA SER A 171 14.62 -14.64 4.74
C SER A 171 15.88 -15.30 5.27
N TYR A 172 15.79 -16.07 6.37
CA TYR A 172 16.92 -16.78 6.96
C TYR A 172 17.53 -17.83 6.02
N LYS A 173 16.70 -18.58 5.29
CA LYS A 173 17.16 -19.65 4.39
C LYS A 173 17.58 -19.15 2.99
N THR A 174 17.18 -17.95 2.64
CA THR A 174 17.45 -17.40 1.29
C THR A 174 18.51 -16.30 1.28
N VAL A 175 18.89 -15.73 2.44
CA VAL A 175 19.98 -14.73 2.50
C VAL A 175 21.32 -15.33 2.09
N THR A 176 22.01 -14.65 1.17
CA THR A 176 23.37 -15.01 0.74
C THR A 176 24.39 -14.00 1.20
N GLU A 177 24.11 -12.69 1.05
CA GLU A 177 25.00 -11.60 1.44
C GLU A 177 24.22 -10.45 2.09
N MET A 178 24.92 -9.62 2.86
CA MET A 178 24.31 -8.50 3.57
C MET A 178 25.32 -7.36 3.83
N LYS A 179 24.81 -6.09 3.75
CA LYS A 179 25.51 -4.94 4.32
C LYS A 179 24.88 -4.57 5.65
N ILE A 180 25.67 -4.51 6.70
CA ILE A 180 25.22 -4.29 8.09
C ILE A 180 25.90 -3.04 8.64
N ILE A 181 25.14 -2.18 9.34
CA ILE A 181 25.69 -1.04 10.09
C ILE A 181 25.45 -1.31 11.59
N PHE A 182 26.53 -1.36 12.37
CA PHE A 182 26.50 -1.64 13.80
C PHE A 182 26.24 -0.39 14.65
N HIS A 183 26.05 -0.59 15.96
CA HIS A 183 25.73 0.47 16.92
C HIS A 183 26.75 1.64 16.96
N ASP A 184 28.02 1.38 16.63
CA ASP A 184 29.09 2.38 16.60
C ASP A 184 29.22 3.11 15.26
N GLY A 185 28.37 2.74 14.27
CA GLY A 185 28.40 3.27 12.91
C GLY A 185 29.30 2.52 11.95
N THR A 186 30.00 1.47 12.39
CA THR A 186 30.85 0.64 11.50
C THR A 186 29.98 -0.14 10.52
N MET A 187 30.39 -0.20 9.25
CA MET A 187 29.71 -0.97 8.20
C MET A 187 30.50 -2.23 7.85
N LEU A 188 29.80 -3.36 7.73
CA LEU A 188 30.30 -4.63 7.23
C LEU A 188 29.54 -5.00 5.95
N ASP A 189 30.26 -5.18 4.85
CA ASP A 189 29.77 -5.82 3.63
C ASP A 189 30.27 -7.27 3.59
N THR A 190 29.36 -8.24 3.74
CA THR A 190 29.76 -9.66 3.80
C THR A 190 30.21 -10.21 2.46
N ALA A 191 29.83 -9.56 1.34
CA ALA A 191 30.25 -9.93 -0.01
C ALA A 191 31.67 -9.43 -0.34
N ASP A 192 32.16 -8.36 0.33
CA ASP A 192 33.46 -7.77 0.05
C ASP A 192 34.55 -8.32 0.97
N PRO A 193 35.54 -9.08 0.42
CA PRO A 193 36.68 -9.61 1.20
C PRO A 193 37.47 -8.52 1.93
N ALA A 194 37.59 -7.32 1.36
CA ALA A 194 38.31 -6.21 2.00
C ALA A 194 37.56 -5.70 3.22
N SER A 195 36.24 -5.56 3.11
CA SER A 195 35.36 -5.20 4.23
C SER A 195 35.41 -6.25 5.34
N ARG A 196 35.34 -7.55 5.00
CA ARG A 196 35.48 -8.66 5.97
C ARG A 196 36.84 -8.60 6.70
N ALA A 197 37.93 -8.37 5.98
CA ALA A 197 39.27 -8.26 6.57
C ALA A 197 39.39 -7.05 7.50
N ALA A 198 38.88 -5.91 7.10
CA ALA A 198 38.86 -4.70 7.94
C ALA A 198 38.02 -4.91 9.21
N PHE A 199 36.84 -5.52 9.10
CA PHE A 199 35.97 -5.84 10.22
C PHE A 199 36.63 -6.84 11.19
N ASN A 200 37.29 -7.88 10.65
CA ASN A 200 38.06 -8.84 11.44
C ASN A 200 39.18 -8.18 12.25
N ALA A 201 39.79 -7.13 11.71
CA ALA A 201 40.85 -6.40 12.40
C ALA A 201 40.30 -5.47 13.51
N SER A 202 39.17 -4.78 13.25
CA SER A 202 38.60 -3.77 14.15
C SER A 202 37.69 -4.36 15.24
N HIS A 203 36.97 -5.48 14.95
CA HIS A 203 35.93 -6.06 15.82
C HIS A 203 36.30 -7.44 16.36
N ARG A 204 37.56 -7.68 16.65
CA ARG A 204 38.05 -8.97 17.17
C ARG A 204 37.32 -9.46 18.41
N GLN A 205 36.97 -8.55 19.34
CA GLN A 205 36.27 -8.89 20.56
C GLN A 205 34.84 -9.40 20.28
N LEU A 206 34.12 -8.75 19.37
CA LEU A 206 32.80 -9.20 18.92
C LEU A 206 32.88 -10.59 18.29
N LEU A 207 33.78 -10.78 17.34
CA LEU A 207 33.99 -12.08 16.66
C LEU A 207 34.37 -13.20 17.63
N SER A 208 35.32 -12.96 18.57
CA SER A 208 35.68 -13.93 19.58
C SER A 208 34.53 -14.26 20.52
N SER A 209 33.61 -13.30 20.77
CA SER A 209 32.39 -13.56 21.57
C SER A 209 31.40 -14.43 20.78
N VAL A 210 31.23 -14.20 19.49
CA VAL A 210 30.39 -15.02 18.60
C VAL A 210 30.93 -16.45 18.53
N GLU A 211 32.27 -16.61 18.34
CA GLU A 211 32.91 -17.92 18.34
C GLU A 211 32.73 -18.65 19.68
N ARG A 212 32.90 -17.97 20.81
CA ARG A 212 32.71 -18.55 22.12
C ARG A 212 31.26 -19.03 22.35
N ILE A 213 30.26 -18.27 21.94
CA ILE A 213 28.86 -18.67 22.04
C ILE A 213 28.60 -19.89 21.15
N ARG A 214 29.13 -19.92 19.93
CA ARG A 214 29.07 -21.08 19.04
C ARG A 214 29.64 -22.33 19.71
N ASP A 215 30.85 -22.22 20.26
CA ASP A 215 31.55 -23.35 20.87
C ASP A 215 30.81 -23.82 22.15
N GLU A 216 30.21 -22.92 22.92
CA GLU A 216 29.35 -23.27 24.07
C GLU A 216 28.11 -24.07 23.64
N ILE A 217 27.43 -23.63 22.56
CA ILE A 217 26.27 -24.35 22.01
C ILE A 217 26.71 -25.73 21.44
N ALA A 218 27.83 -25.79 20.74
CA ALA A 218 28.32 -27.03 20.14
C ALA A 218 28.76 -28.06 21.22
N ALA A 219 29.25 -27.60 22.35
CA ALA A 219 29.64 -28.47 23.47
C ALA A 219 28.44 -29.06 24.25
N ASP A 220 27.23 -28.43 24.13
CA ASP A 220 26.02 -28.87 24.81
C ASP A 220 25.04 -29.53 23.82
N ASN A 221 25.05 -30.84 23.74
CA ASN A 221 24.19 -31.63 22.88
C ASN A 221 22.69 -31.39 23.17
N GLY A 222 22.32 -31.13 24.40
CA GLY A 222 20.92 -30.88 24.82
C GLY A 222 20.44 -29.54 24.28
N LEU A 223 21.25 -28.50 24.43
CA LEU A 223 20.97 -27.16 23.93
C LEU A 223 20.93 -27.13 22.39
N SER A 224 21.91 -27.72 21.72
CA SER A 224 21.96 -27.84 20.26
C SER A 224 20.76 -28.57 19.70
N ALA A 225 20.32 -29.67 20.34
CA ALA A 225 19.11 -30.40 19.96
C ALA A 225 17.82 -29.59 20.19
N LEU A 226 17.75 -28.82 21.30
CA LEU A 226 16.62 -27.91 21.57
C LEU A 226 16.49 -26.86 20.46
N ILE A 227 17.60 -26.18 20.15
CA ILE A 227 17.65 -25.15 19.09
C ILE A 227 17.20 -25.74 17.75
N SER A 228 17.82 -26.85 17.32
CA SER A 228 17.47 -27.53 16.06
C SER A 228 15.99 -27.95 16.01
N ARG A 229 15.41 -28.41 17.12
CA ARG A 229 14.01 -28.79 17.20
C ARG A 229 13.07 -27.59 17.07
N LYS A 230 13.35 -26.48 17.77
CA LYS A 230 12.52 -25.28 17.77
C LYS A 230 12.44 -24.61 16.41
N PHE A 231 13.50 -24.66 15.61
CA PHE A 231 13.51 -24.10 14.25
C PHE A 231 13.03 -25.08 13.15
N LYS A 232 12.53 -26.27 13.52
CA LYS A 232 11.78 -27.13 12.57
C LYS A 232 10.36 -26.61 12.31
N ILE A 233 9.77 -25.83 13.21
CA ILE A 233 8.55 -25.10 13.02
C ILE A 233 8.86 -23.61 12.82
N LYS A 234 7.90 -22.83 12.32
CA LYS A 234 8.06 -21.37 12.26
C LYS A 234 8.32 -20.82 13.67
N ASN A 235 9.40 -20.06 13.84
CA ASN A 235 9.76 -19.48 15.13
C ASN A 235 10.49 -18.15 14.93
N THR A 236 9.90 -17.08 15.45
CA THR A 236 10.48 -15.73 15.54
C THR A 236 10.50 -15.23 17.00
N THR A 237 10.40 -16.13 17.97
CA THR A 237 10.56 -15.82 19.39
C THR A 237 12.04 -15.77 19.75
N GLY A 238 12.54 -14.62 20.17
CA GLY A 238 13.96 -14.45 20.46
C GLY A 238 14.80 -14.20 19.19
N TYR A 239 16.13 -14.43 19.29
CA TYR A 239 17.04 -14.34 18.15
C TYR A 239 17.12 -15.65 17.37
N SER A 240 17.57 -15.56 16.11
CA SER A 240 17.85 -16.71 15.24
C SER A 240 19.10 -17.47 15.68
N ILE A 241 19.10 -18.03 16.93
CA ILE A 241 20.25 -18.71 17.52
C ILE A 241 20.61 -20.04 16.82
N ASN A 242 19.77 -20.54 15.92
CA ASN A 242 20.13 -21.63 15.01
C ASN A 242 21.32 -21.26 14.10
N ALA A 243 21.62 -19.97 13.92
CA ALA A 243 22.82 -19.52 13.18
C ALA A 243 24.10 -20.12 13.75
N PHE A 244 24.19 -20.36 15.05
CA PHE A 244 25.34 -21.01 15.71
C PHE A 244 25.39 -22.52 15.48
N VAL A 245 24.30 -23.14 15.09
CA VAL A 245 24.23 -24.58 14.75
C VAL A 245 24.43 -24.78 13.25
N ASP A 246 23.87 -23.88 12.43
CA ASP A 246 23.85 -23.98 10.98
C ASP A 246 25.20 -23.52 10.33
N HIS A 247 25.96 -22.63 10.99
CA HIS A 247 27.16 -22.00 10.43
C HIS A 247 28.37 -22.06 11.37
N SER A 248 29.57 -22.14 10.79
CA SER A 248 30.85 -22.16 11.52
C SER A 248 31.63 -20.83 11.43
N ASP A 249 31.52 -20.10 10.31
CA ASP A 249 32.14 -18.78 10.12
C ASP A 249 31.41 -17.72 10.93
N PRO A 250 32.13 -16.94 11.78
CA PRO A 250 31.50 -15.96 12.64
C PRO A 250 30.75 -14.82 11.87
N ILE A 251 31.22 -14.45 10.66
CA ILE A 251 30.54 -13.46 9.83
C ILE A 251 29.25 -14.04 9.24
N ASP A 252 29.23 -15.31 8.86
CA ASP A 252 28.01 -15.97 8.44
C ASP A 252 27.00 -16.12 9.58
N ILE A 253 27.47 -16.38 10.80
CA ILE A 253 26.61 -16.36 12.01
C ILE A 253 26.01 -14.96 12.22
N ILE A 254 26.85 -13.90 12.16
CA ILE A 254 26.40 -12.50 12.29
C ILE A 254 25.32 -12.18 11.25
N LYS A 255 25.55 -12.50 9.98
CA LYS A 255 24.61 -12.29 8.87
C LYS A 255 23.23 -12.92 9.17
N HIS A 256 23.21 -14.17 9.64
CA HIS A 256 21.98 -14.89 9.93
C HIS A 256 21.31 -14.43 11.25
N LEU A 257 22.08 -13.97 12.24
CA LEU A 257 21.53 -13.32 13.44
C LEU A 257 20.82 -12.00 13.15
N MET A 258 21.22 -11.29 12.09
CA MET A 258 20.51 -10.07 11.67
C MET A 258 19.08 -10.35 11.21
N ILE A 259 18.82 -11.56 10.66
CA ILE A 259 17.47 -11.99 10.28
C ILE A 259 16.67 -12.32 11.54
N GLY A 260 15.55 -11.64 11.75
CA GLY A 260 14.74 -11.76 12.96
C GLY A 260 15.26 -10.96 14.16
N SER A 261 16.28 -10.11 13.97
CA SER A 261 16.84 -9.28 15.06
C SER A 261 16.01 -8.06 15.42
N GLU A 262 15.01 -7.73 14.64
CA GLU A 262 14.08 -6.60 14.87
C GLU A 262 14.80 -5.25 15.11
N GLY A 263 15.99 -5.09 14.47
CA GLY A 263 16.81 -3.88 14.61
C GLY A 263 17.47 -3.71 15.98
N THR A 264 17.58 -4.78 16.78
CA THR A 264 18.24 -4.73 18.11
C THR A 264 19.73 -5.02 18.05
N LEU A 265 20.26 -5.57 16.93
CA LEU A 265 21.66 -5.92 16.74
C LEU A 265 22.39 -5.03 15.74
N GLY A 266 21.67 -4.34 14.87
CA GLY A 266 22.22 -3.47 13.82
C GLY A 266 21.15 -3.07 12.80
N PHE A 267 21.60 -2.35 11.76
CA PHE A 267 20.76 -1.91 10.64
C PHE A 267 21.14 -2.68 9.37
N ILE A 268 20.15 -3.25 8.68
CA ILE A 268 20.34 -3.92 7.39
C ILE A 268 20.31 -2.86 6.30
N ALA A 269 21.46 -2.56 5.70
CA ALA A 269 21.60 -1.54 4.67
C ALA A 269 21.42 -2.06 3.23
N GLU A 270 21.70 -3.35 3.01
CA GLU A 270 21.46 -4.08 1.77
C GLU A 270 21.36 -5.56 2.09
N ILE A 271 20.56 -6.31 1.34
CA ILE A 271 20.46 -7.76 1.47
C ILE A 271 20.40 -8.41 0.09
N THR A 272 21.14 -9.51 -0.07
CA THR A 272 21.09 -10.36 -1.25
C THR A 272 20.37 -11.65 -0.91
N PHE A 273 19.29 -11.93 -1.66
CA PHE A 273 18.55 -13.19 -1.57
C PHE A 273 18.86 -14.09 -2.77
N ARG A 274 19.01 -15.38 -2.51
CA ARG A 274 18.74 -16.42 -3.49
C ARG A 274 17.25 -16.37 -3.85
N THR A 275 16.93 -16.38 -5.14
CA THR A 275 15.56 -16.36 -5.63
C THR A 275 15.00 -17.77 -5.79
N ILE A 276 13.67 -17.88 -5.83
CA ILE A 276 12.97 -19.15 -6.06
C ILE A 276 12.12 -19.07 -7.33
N ILE A 277 11.79 -20.22 -7.91
CA ILE A 277 10.95 -20.30 -9.13
C ILE A 277 9.52 -19.86 -8.80
N ASP A 278 8.94 -18.98 -9.62
CA ASP A 278 7.52 -18.66 -9.58
C ASP A 278 6.79 -19.46 -10.66
N HIS A 279 6.25 -20.61 -10.26
CA HIS A 279 5.56 -21.50 -11.18
C HIS A 279 4.32 -20.83 -11.80
N ALA A 280 4.23 -20.88 -13.12
CA ALA A 280 3.12 -20.25 -13.87
C ALA A 280 1.80 -21.01 -13.70
N HIS A 281 1.87 -22.35 -13.53
CA HIS A 281 0.69 -23.21 -13.43
C HIS A 281 0.32 -23.42 -11.96
N LYS A 282 -0.87 -22.96 -11.58
CA LYS A 282 -1.39 -23.01 -10.20
C LYS A 282 -2.83 -23.52 -10.23
N SER A 283 -3.21 -24.31 -9.23
CA SER A 283 -4.59 -24.74 -9.03
C SER A 283 -4.97 -24.70 -7.56
N SER A 284 -6.16 -24.20 -7.25
CA SER A 284 -6.62 -24.02 -5.87
C SER A 284 -7.93 -24.77 -5.62
N ALA A 285 -8.10 -25.26 -4.39
CA ALA A 285 -9.35 -25.88 -3.93
C ALA A 285 -9.68 -25.41 -2.52
N LEU A 286 -10.96 -25.10 -2.26
CA LEU A 286 -11.49 -24.86 -0.93
C LEU A 286 -12.23 -26.11 -0.47
N ILE A 287 -11.69 -26.78 0.56
CA ILE A 287 -12.15 -28.08 1.05
C ILE A 287 -12.80 -27.90 2.41
N PHE A 288 -14.01 -28.45 2.61
CA PHE A 288 -14.77 -28.33 3.85
C PHE A 288 -14.81 -29.65 4.62
N PHE A 289 -14.46 -29.58 5.89
CA PHE A 289 -14.45 -30.69 6.83
C PHE A 289 -15.53 -30.51 7.89
N PRO A 290 -16.09 -31.63 8.44
CA PRO A 290 -17.14 -31.55 9.44
C PRO A 290 -16.68 -30.87 10.73
N ASP A 291 -15.39 -30.93 11.04
CA ASP A 291 -14.80 -30.40 12.25
C ASP A 291 -13.29 -30.09 12.11
N MET A 292 -12.72 -29.49 13.14
CA MET A 292 -11.32 -29.09 13.23
C MET A 292 -10.38 -30.30 13.20
N ASP A 293 -10.73 -31.41 13.89
CA ASP A 293 -9.89 -32.61 13.94
C ASP A 293 -9.72 -33.20 12.53
N SER A 294 -10.82 -33.33 11.78
CA SER A 294 -10.77 -33.82 10.40
C SER A 294 -9.92 -32.94 9.49
N ALA A 295 -10.01 -31.61 9.65
CA ALA A 295 -9.18 -30.67 8.87
C ALA A 295 -7.69 -30.82 9.22
N CYS A 296 -7.35 -30.91 10.51
CA CYS A 296 -5.95 -31.08 10.93
C CYS A 296 -5.38 -32.43 10.52
N ARG A 297 -6.19 -33.52 10.56
CA ARG A 297 -5.78 -34.84 10.01
C ARG A 297 -5.52 -34.77 8.50
N ALA A 298 -6.28 -33.95 7.76
CA ALA A 298 -6.02 -33.70 6.37
C ALA A 298 -4.67 -33.03 6.16
N VAL A 299 -4.34 -32.00 6.95
CA VAL A 299 -3.05 -31.29 6.88
C VAL A 299 -1.87 -32.26 7.12
N MET A 300 -1.98 -33.20 8.07
CA MET A 300 -0.93 -34.19 8.36
C MET A 300 -0.64 -35.15 7.19
N GLN A 301 -1.58 -35.31 6.24
CA GLN A 301 -1.38 -36.11 5.03
C GLN A 301 -0.74 -35.33 3.87
N LEU A 302 -0.65 -34.01 4.01
CA LEU A 302 -0.11 -33.13 2.96
C LEU A 302 1.36 -32.81 3.28
N ASP A 303 2.18 -32.73 2.22
CA ASP A 303 3.56 -32.31 2.30
C ASP A 303 3.86 -31.15 1.33
N ARG A 304 5.01 -30.47 1.51
CA ARG A 304 5.40 -29.35 0.68
C ARG A 304 5.86 -29.71 -0.73
N GLU A 305 6.14 -30.98 -1.01
CA GLU A 305 6.43 -31.46 -2.37
C GLU A 305 5.16 -31.51 -3.20
N THR A 306 4.05 -31.84 -2.56
CA THR A 306 2.73 -31.99 -3.20
C THR A 306 1.97 -30.68 -3.23
N VAL A 307 1.92 -29.93 -2.11
CA VAL A 307 1.13 -28.70 -1.98
C VAL A 307 2.01 -27.50 -1.63
N SER A 308 1.67 -26.35 -2.19
CA SER A 308 2.41 -25.10 -1.97
C SER A 308 1.88 -24.31 -0.78
N ALA A 309 0.59 -24.44 -0.47
CA ALA A 309 -0.06 -23.82 0.68
C ALA A 309 -1.28 -24.63 1.12
N ALA A 310 -1.56 -24.64 2.43
CA ALA A 310 -2.81 -25.10 3.02
C ALA A 310 -3.22 -24.13 4.14
N GLU A 311 -4.29 -23.39 3.90
CA GLU A 311 -4.78 -22.33 4.79
C GLU A 311 -6.01 -22.79 5.55
N LEU A 312 -5.89 -22.91 6.86
CA LEU A 312 -6.97 -23.31 7.74
C LEU A 312 -7.87 -22.12 8.09
N MET A 313 -9.18 -22.34 8.11
CA MET A 313 -10.20 -21.35 8.49
C MET A 313 -11.29 -22.03 9.31
N ASP A 314 -11.50 -21.56 10.54
CA ASP A 314 -12.58 -22.02 11.39
C ASP A 314 -13.95 -21.46 10.95
N ARG A 315 -15.04 -21.94 11.55
CA ARG A 315 -16.40 -21.51 11.20
C ARG A 315 -16.62 -20.01 11.40
N LEU A 316 -16.08 -19.42 12.46
CA LEU A 316 -16.22 -17.97 12.74
C LEU A 316 -15.48 -17.15 11.68
N SER A 317 -14.33 -17.62 11.22
CA SER A 317 -13.62 -17.04 10.07
C SER A 317 -14.49 -17.03 8.83
N LEU A 318 -15.11 -18.15 8.48
CA LEU A 318 -16.03 -18.24 7.32
C LEU A 318 -17.24 -17.32 7.48
N LYS A 319 -17.87 -17.28 8.68
CA LYS A 319 -18.97 -16.36 8.99
C LYS A 319 -18.60 -14.88 8.75
N SER A 320 -17.38 -14.50 9.07
CA SER A 320 -16.93 -13.11 8.92
C SER A 320 -16.92 -12.60 7.48
N VAL A 321 -17.00 -13.51 6.51
CA VAL A 321 -16.91 -13.18 5.07
C VAL A 321 -18.13 -13.64 4.27
N GLU A 322 -19.03 -14.44 4.81
CA GLU A 322 -20.13 -15.08 4.07
C GLU A 322 -21.12 -14.11 3.41
N ASP A 323 -21.23 -12.86 3.92
CA ASP A 323 -22.09 -11.81 3.35
C ASP A 323 -21.39 -10.93 2.31
N LYS A 324 -20.11 -11.17 2.02
CA LYS A 324 -19.39 -10.35 1.05
C LYS A 324 -19.82 -10.67 -0.40
N PRO A 325 -19.81 -9.68 -1.30
CA PRO A 325 -20.12 -9.91 -2.71
C PRO A 325 -19.23 -11.00 -3.32
N GLY A 326 -19.85 -11.93 -4.07
CA GLY A 326 -19.15 -13.03 -4.74
C GLY A 326 -18.93 -14.27 -3.89
N MET A 327 -19.35 -14.27 -2.62
CA MET A 327 -19.27 -15.45 -1.76
C MET A 327 -20.36 -16.48 -2.10
N PRO A 328 -20.02 -17.80 -2.08
CA PRO A 328 -20.99 -18.86 -2.33
C PRO A 328 -22.11 -18.86 -1.28
N ALA A 329 -23.36 -18.95 -1.71
CA ALA A 329 -24.53 -18.91 -0.81
C ALA A 329 -24.55 -20.06 0.22
N TYR A 330 -23.95 -21.20 -0.09
CA TYR A 330 -23.90 -22.36 0.82
C TYR A 330 -23.09 -22.11 2.09
N LEU A 331 -22.19 -21.09 2.12
CA LEU A 331 -21.41 -20.76 3.32
C LEU A 331 -22.31 -20.43 4.52
N LYS A 332 -23.48 -19.83 4.28
CA LYS A 332 -24.46 -19.47 5.33
C LYS A 332 -25.12 -20.67 5.98
N ASN A 333 -25.12 -21.81 5.31
CA ASN A 333 -25.82 -23.04 5.76
C ASN A 333 -24.88 -24.06 6.39
N LEU A 334 -23.60 -23.72 6.58
CA LEU A 334 -22.63 -24.63 7.19
C LEU A 334 -22.85 -24.73 8.71
N ASP A 335 -22.66 -25.95 9.24
CA ASP A 335 -22.69 -26.22 10.70
C ASP A 335 -21.62 -25.43 11.47
N GLU A 336 -21.86 -25.20 12.77
CA GLU A 336 -20.99 -24.40 13.65
C GLU A 336 -19.60 -25.00 13.88
N LYS A 337 -19.39 -26.29 13.59
CA LYS A 337 -18.09 -26.96 13.75
C LYS A 337 -17.26 -27.00 12.48
N VAL A 338 -17.85 -26.63 11.34
CA VAL A 338 -17.20 -26.74 10.03
C VAL A 338 -15.89 -25.98 10.01
N THR A 339 -14.88 -26.64 9.47
CA THR A 339 -13.55 -26.05 9.24
C THR A 339 -13.21 -26.20 7.76
N ALA A 340 -12.59 -25.20 7.16
CA ALA A 340 -12.16 -25.24 5.76
C ALA A 340 -10.63 -25.19 5.63
N LEU A 341 -10.13 -25.85 4.58
CA LEU A 341 -8.76 -25.69 4.09
C LEU A 341 -8.78 -25.15 2.66
N LEU A 342 -8.11 -24.04 2.44
CA LEU A 342 -7.76 -23.57 1.09
C LEU A 342 -6.40 -24.14 0.73
N VAL A 343 -6.37 -25.05 -0.26
CA VAL A 343 -5.16 -25.74 -0.71
C VAL A 343 -4.74 -25.20 -2.07
N GLU A 344 -3.45 -24.88 -2.24
CA GLU A 344 -2.87 -24.52 -3.53
C GLU A 344 -1.78 -25.51 -3.94
N VAL A 345 -1.82 -25.92 -5.20
CA VAL A 345 -0.83 -26.77 -5.86
C VAL A 345 -0.18 -25.98 -6.99
N ARG A 346 1.14 -26.16 -7.17
CA ARG A 346 1.92 -25.52 -8.24
C ARG A 346 2.70 -26.55 -9.02
N GLY A 347 2.81 -26.33 -10.33
CA GLY A 347 3.56 -27.20 -11.23
C GLY A 347 4.34 -26.42 -12.28
N GLU A 348 5.37 -27.05 -12.83
CA GLU A 348 6.15 -26.48 -13.94
C GLU A 348 5.34 -26.48 -15.26
N ASN A 349 4.42 -27.42 -15.37
CA ASN A 349 3.54 -27.59 -16.53
C ASN A 349 2.18 -28.19 -16.10
N HIS A 350 1.22 -28.20 -17.03
CA HIS A 350 -0.12 -28.75 -16.76
C HIS A 350 -0.12 -30.22 -16.35
N SER A 351 0.77 -31.05 -16.90
CA SER A 351 0.85 -32.49 -16.56
C SER A 351 1.25 -32.68 -15.10
N GLN A 352 2.29 -31.97 -14.64
CA GLN A 352 2.73 -32.00 -13.25
C GLN A 352 1.66 -31.43 -12.30
N LEU A 353 0.97 -30.35 -12.71
CA LEU A 353 -0.14 -29.77 -11.96
C LEU A 353 -1.28 -30.77 -11.76
N GLU A 354 -1.70 -31.46 -12.83
CA GLU A 354 -2.74 -32.49 -12.79
C GLU A 354 -2.30 -33.68 -11.91
N GLN A 355 -1.08 -34.16 -12.07
CA GLN A 355 -0.53 -35.24 -11.24
C GLN A 355 -0.61 -34.90 -9.75
N LYS A 356 -0.15 -33.69 -9.35
CA LYS A 356 -0.17 -33.25 -7.95
C LYS A 356 -1.61 -33.07 -7.43
N THR A 357 -2.53 -32.54 -8.24
CA THR A 357 -3.93 -32.39 -7.83
C THR A 357 -4.61 -33.75 -7.59
N GLN A 358 -4.32 -34.75 -8.44
CA GLN A 358 -4.79 -36.12 -8.22
C GLN A 358 -4.16 -36.76 -6.99
N GLN A 359 -2.88 -36.48 -6.73
CA GLN A 359 -2.21 -36.95 -5.51
C GLN A 359 -2.88 -36.39 -4.26
N VAL A 360 -3.21 -35.10 -4.21
CA VAL A 360 -3.95 -34.49 -3.09
C VAL A 360 -5.31 -35.14 -2.91
N LYS A 361 -6.09 -35.34 -3.99
CA LYS A 361 -7.38 -36.02 -3.92
C LYS A 361 -7.26 -37.43 -3.36
N LYS A 362 -6.20 -38.14 -3.72
CA LYS A 362 -5.93 -39.51 -3.22
C LYS A 362 -5.54 -39.48 -1.73
N LEU A 363 -4.61 -38.61 -1.32
CA LEU A 363 -4.16 -38.47 0.07
C LEU A 363 -5.32 -38.16 1.02
N LEU A 364 -6.24 -37.31 0.58
CA LEU A 364 -7.39 -36.90 1.37
C LEU A 364 -8.62 -37.80 1.18
N GLY A 365 -8.51 -38.88 0.40
CA GLY A 365 -9.66 -39.76 0.03
C GLY A 365 -10.44 -40.28 1.22
N GLU A 366 -9.74 -40.81 2.22
CA GLU A 366 -10.28 -41.44 3.44
C GLU A 366 -10.77 -40.47 4.51
N ILE A 367 -10.42 -39.17 4.42
CA ILE A 367 -10.79 -38.21 5.44
C ILE A 367 -12.20 -37.69 5.20
N PRO A 368 -13.08 -37.65 6.24
CA PRO A 368 -14.43 -37.11 6.09
C PRO A 368 -14.43 -35.67 5.60
N LYS A 369 -15.23 -35.37 4.59
CA LYS A 369 -15.40 -34.03 4.02
C LYS A 369 -16.84 -33.80 3.59
N LEU A 370 -17.30 -32.56 3.61
CA LEU A 370 -18.70 -32.22 3.32
C LEU A 370 -19.02 -32.21 1.83
N PHE A 371 -18.03 -31.90 0.98
CA PHE A 371 -18.19 -31.81 -0.47
C PHE A 371 -17.01 -32.50 -1.18
N PRO A 372 -17.20 -32.96 -2.44
CA PRO A 372 -16.10 -33.45 -3.27
C PRO A 372 -15.03 -32.37 -3.47
N ILE A 373 -13.75 -32.77 -3.52
CA ILE A 373 -12.63 -31.86 -3.76
C ILE A 373 -12.64 -31.42 -5.22
N THR A 374 -12.81 -30.11 -5.45
CA THR A 374 -12.80 -29.50 -6.78
C THR A 374 -11.65 -28.47 -6.85
N PHE A 375 -10.65 -28.78 -7.66
CA PHE A 375 -9.57 -27.86 -7.99
C PHE A 375 -9.95 -27.02 -9.19
N THR A 376 -9.55 -25.74 -9.18
CA THR A 376 -9.66 -24.82 -10.31
C THR A 376 -8.31 -24.19 -10.63
N ASP A 377 -7.94 -24.20 -11.92
CA ASP A 377 -6.77 -23.51 -12.49
C ASP A 377 -7.17 -22.20 -13.21
N LYS A 378 -8.48 -21.91 -13.27
CA LYS A 378 -8.96 -20.64 -13.80
C LYS A 378 -8.61 -19.51 -12.83
N LYS A 379 -7.91 -18.52 -13.35
CA LYS A 379 -7.38 -17.41 -12.56
C LYS A 379 -8.45 -16.71 -11.73
N GLU A 380 -9.58 -16.38 -12.32
CA GLU A 380 -10.68 -15.63 -11.68
C GLU A 380 -11.31 -16.43 -10.53
N GLU A 381 -11.50 -17.76 -10.72
CA GLU A 381 -12.04 -18.63 -9.69
C GLU A 381 -11.04 -18.81 -8.53
N SER A 382 -9.76 -19.04 -8.86
CA SER A 382 -8.69 -19.17 -7.85
C SER A 382 -8.54 -17.87 -7.04
N GLU A 383 -8.52 -16.72 -7.71
CA GLU A 383 -8.47 -15.41 -7.04
C GLU A 383 -9.68 -15.19 -6.10
N ALA A 384 -10.87 -15.64 -6.49
CA ALA A 384 -12.06 -15.57 -5.64
C ALA A 384 -11.88 -16.38 -4.34
N LEU A 385 -11.33 -17.60 -4.42
CA LEU A 385 -11.03 -18.43 -3.25
C LEU A 385 -9.99 -17.77 -2.33
N TRP A 386 -8.91 -17.26 -2.90
CA TRP A 386 -7.88 -16.54 -2.14
C TRP A 386 -8.39 -15.23 -1.52
N ASN A 387 -9.37 -14.57 -2.14
CA ASN A 387 -10.01 -13.37 -1.59
C ASN A 387 -10.85 -13.68 -0.35
N ILE A 388 -11.42 -14.90 -0.21
CA ILE A 388 -12.03 -15.35 1.05
C ILE A 388 -10.99 -15.28 2.16
N ARG A 389 -9.85 -15.96 1.98
CA ARG A 389 -8.77 -16.04 2.99
C ARG A 389 -8.18 -14.67 3.33
N LYS A 390 -7.85 -13.87 2.31
CA LYS A 390 -7.30 -12.51 2.49
C LYS A 390 -8.30 -11.55 3.16
N GLY A 391 -9.59 -11.82 3.04
CA GLY A 391 -10.65 -11.02 3.60
C GLY A 391 -10.92 -11.21 5.10
N LEU A 392 -10.34 -12.22 5.75
CA LEU A 392 -10.64 -12.57 7.15
C LEU A 392 -10.23 -11.46 8.14
N PHE A 393 -8.98 -11.03 8.11
CA PHE A 393 -8.50 -9.97 9.00
C PHE A 393 -9.24 -8.64 8.80
N PRO A 394 -9.46 -8.17 7.55
CA PRO A 394 -10.31 -7.01 7.30
C PRO A 394 -11.75 -7.16 7.81
N ALA A 395 -12.31 -8.36 7.75
CA ALA A 395 -13.68 -8.60 8.20
C ALA A 395 -13.86 -8.32 9.68
N VAL A 396 -12.94 -8.80 10.53
CA VAL A 396 -12.96 -8.49 11.97
C VAL A 396 -12.85 -6.97 12.22
N GLY A 397 -11.96 -6.29 11.50
CA GLY A 397 -11.83 -4.84 11.57
C GLY A 397 -13.13 -4.08 11.28
N ASN A 398 -13.97 -4.60 10.39
CA ASN A 398 -15.24 -3.97 10.00
C ASN A 398 -16.38 -4.18 11.02
N VAL A 399 -16.45 -5.34 11.69
CA VAL A 399 -17.57 -5.69 12.59
C VAL A 399 -17.28 -5.38 14.05
N ARG A 400 -16.04 -5.10 14.42
CA ARG A 400 -15.65 -4.83 15.81
C ARG A 400 -16.37 -3.62 16.41
N ARG A 401 -16.52 -3.61 17.73
CA ARG A 401 -16.98 -2.43 18.48
C ARG A 401 -16.00 -1.25 18.24
N VAL A 402 -16.53 -0.09 17.90
CA VAL A 402 -15.73 1.13 17.74
C VAL A 402 -15.06 1.50 19.07
N GLY A 403 -13.78 1.89 19.02
CA GLY A 403 -12.97 2.17 20.21
C GLY A 403 -12.05 1.02 20.63
N THR A 404 -12.29 -0.20 20.12
CA THR A 404 -11.43 -1.35 20.41
C THR A 404 -10.20 -1.40 19.53
N SER A 405 -9.11 -2.00 20.03
CA SER A 405 -7.89 -2.28 19.27
C SER A 405 -7.97 -3.70 18.66
N VAL A 406 -7.59 -3.83 17.39
CA VAL A 406 -7.51 -5.16 16.75
C VAL A 406 -6.12 -5.74 17.03
N ILE A 407 -6.09 -6.91 17.63
CA ILE A 407 -4.88 -7.70 17.88
C ILE A 407 -4.92 -8.91 16.95
N ILE A 408 -3.84 -9.16 16.25
CA ILE A 408 -3.61 -10.42 15.55
C ILE A 408 -2.36 -11.06 16.14
N GLU A 409 -2.56 -12.14 16.87
CA GLU A 409 -1.49 -12.96 17.42
C GLU A 409 -1.22 -14.16 16.54
N ASP A 410 -0.01 -14.70 16.64
CA ASP A 410 0.36 -15.90 15.93
C ASP A 410 1.19 -16.83 16.79
N VAL A 411 0.89 -18.12 16.70
CA VAL A 411 1.59 -19.20 17.40
C VAL A 411 1.88 -20.32 16.41
N ALA A 412 2.87 -21.16 16.72
CA ALA A 412 3.09 -22.36 15.92
C ALA A 412 3.17 -23.60 16.80
N PHE A 413 2.65 -24.72 16.27
CA PHE A 413 2.63 -26.01 16.93
C PHE A 413 3.24 -27.10 16.04
N PRO A 414 3.83 -28.16 16.62
CA PRO A 414 4.10 -29.39 15.88
C PRO A 414 2.80 -29.90 15.22
N LEU A 415 2.89 -30.35 13.96
CA LEU A 415 1.69 -30.71 13.16
C LEU A 415 0.84 -31.79 13.83
N GLU A 416 1.47 -32.75 14.47
CA GLU A 416 0.83 -33.84 15.21
C GLU A 416 0.02 -33.36 16.44
N ARG A 417 0.23 -32.14 16.90
CA ARG A 417 -0.45 -31.54 18.04
C ARG A 417 -1.42 -30.41 17.62
N LEU A 418 -1.49 -30.11 16.33
CA LEU A 418 -2.22 -28.95 15.83
C LEU A 418 -3.72 -28.99 16.16
N ALA A 419 -4.37 -30.16 16.05
CA ALA A 419 -5.79 -30.29 16.35
C ALA A 419 -6.10 -30.00 17.83
N ASP A 420 -5.40 -30.71 18.72
CA ASP A 420 -5.59 -30.56 20.18
C ASP A 420 -5.31 -29.12 20.62
N ALA A 421 -4.20 -28.55 20.14
CA ALA A 421 -3.78 -27.18 20.45
C ALA A 421 -4.81 -26.14 19.97
N THR A 422 -5.39 -26.32 18.79
CA THR A 422 -6.42 -25.42 18.26
C THR A 422 -7.70 -25.46 19.09
N LEU A 423 -8.13 -26.65 19.48
CA LEU A 423 -9.33 -26.84 20.30
C LEU A 423 -9.13 -26.29 21.72
N GLU A 424 -7.94 -26.48 22.33
CA GLU A 424 -7.62 -25.91 23.63
C GLU A 424 -7.53 -24.37 23.54
N LEU A 425 -6.88 -23.80 22.52
CA LEU A 425 -6.86 -22.36 22.28
C LEU A 425 -8.28 -21.79 22.19
N ARG A 426 -9.18 -22.44 21.44
CA ARG A 426 -10.59 -22.06 21.37
C ARG A 426 -11.26 -22.08 22.75
N SER A 427 -10.99 -23.11 23.54
CA SER A 427 -11.51 -23.22 24.90
C SER A 427 -11.03 -22.10 25.83
N ILE A 428 -9.73 -21.75 25.77
CA ILE A 428 -9.15 -20.61 26.49
C ILE A 428 -9.81 -19.31 26.09
N MET A 429 -9.99 -19.07 24.77
CA MET A 429 -10.69 -17.88 24.27
C MET A 429 -12.09 -17.73 24.86
N VAL A 430 -12.87 -18.80 24.87
CA VAL A 430 -14.24 -18.80 25.43
C VAL A 430 -14.21 -18.50 26.92
N ARG A 431 -13.29 -19.12 27.70
CA ARG A 431 -13.17 -18.88 29.14
C ARG A 431 -12.84 -17.44 29.49
N HIS A 432 -12.03 -16.80 28.65
CA HIS A 432 -11.63 -15.40 28.83
C HIS A 432 -12.54 -14.39 28.08
N GLY A 433 -13.75 -14.82 27.65
CA GLY A 433 -14.73 -13.91 27.05
C GLY A 433 -14.42 -13.47 25.59
N TYR A 434 -13.49 -14.14 24.91
CA TYR A 434 -13.17 -13.93 23.49
C TYR A 434 -13.80 -15.00 22.58
N GLY A 435 -15.02 -15.43 22.91
CA GLY A 435 -15.70 -16.50 22.17
C GLY A 435 -16.02 -16.18 20.70
N ASP A 436 -16.05 -14.91 20.33
CA ASP A 436 -16.24 -14.39 18.98
C ASP A 436 -14.94 -14.24 18.16
N ALA A 437 -13.79 -14.49 18.78
CA ALA A 437 -12.50 -14.43 18.12
C ALA A 437 -12.37 -15.50 17.02
N ILE A 438 -11.77 -15.14 15.89
CA ILE A 438 -11.55 -16.06 14.74
C ILE A 438 -10.17 -16.73 14.86
N ILE A 439 -10.07 -17.97 14.34
CA ILE A 439 -8.81 -18.71 14.20
C ILE A 439 -8.63 -19.10 12.72
N PHE A 440 -7.47 -18.77 12.17
CA PHE A 440 -7.06 -19.16 10.83
C PHE A 440 -5.53 -19.28 10.78
N GLY A 441 -4.95 -19.89 9.75
CA GLY A 441 -3.49 -19.94 9.70
C GLY A 441 -2.91 -20.82 8.60
N HIS A 442 -1.57 -20.82 8.57
CA HIS A 442 -0.74 -21.58 7.63
C HIS A 442 -0.56 -23.00 8.16
N ALA A 443 -1.55 -23.86 7.89
CA ALA A 443 -1.66 -25.15 8.58
C ALA A 443 -0.48 -26.09 8.29
N LEU A 444 0.12 -26.05 7.08
CA LEU A 444 1.32 -26.85 6.75
C LEU A 444 2.52 -26.56 7.66
N ASP A 445 2.56 -25.37 8.28
CA ASP A 445 3.62 -24.96 9.20
C ASP A 445 3.19 -25.08 10.66
N GLY A 446 1.99 -25.59 10.93
CA GLY A 446 1.39 -25.57 12.27
C GLY A 446 1.13 -24.16 12.81
N ASN A 447 1.19 -23.14 11.95
CA ASN A 447 1.06 -21.73 12.33
C ASN A 447 -0.42 -21.30 12.34
N LEU A 448 -0.88 -20.79 13.47
CA LEU A 448 -2.23 -20.28 13.69
C LEU A 448 -2.19 -18.80 14.03
N HIS A 449 -3.10 -18.05 13.44
CA HIS A 449 -3.42 -16.69 13.84
C HIS A 449 -4.76 -16.66 14.57
N PHE A 450 -4.87 -15.79 15.56
CA PHE A 450 -6.14 -15.51 16.23
C PHE A 450 -6.31 -13.99 16.41
N VAL A 451 -7.57 -13.53 16.29
CA VAL A 451 -7.86 -12.10 16.27
C VAL A 451 -8.81 -11.73 17.40
N LEU A 452 -8.36 -10.77 18.22
CA LEU A 452 -9.08 -10.21 19.36
C LEU A 452 -9.37 -8.73 19.14
N ALA A 453 -10.36 -8.18 19.86
CA ALA A 453 -10.71 -6.77 19.77
C ALA A 453 -11.02 -6.13 21.14
N PRO A 454 -10.04 -6.07 22.09
CA PRO A 454 -10.24 -5.47 23.40
C PRO A 454 -10.27 -3.94 23.35
N ASP A 455 -10.90 -3.32 24.35
CA ASP A 455 -10.87 -1.88 24.63
C ASP A 455 -9.83 -1.56 25.70
N PHE A 456 -8.64 -1.21 25.30
CA PHE A 456 -7.55 -0.88 26.21
C PHE A 456 -7.70 0.44 26.99
N THR A 457 -8.83 1.15 26.83
CA THR A 457 -9.19 2.26 27.72
C THR A 457 -9.83 1.78 29.02
N GLN A 458 -10.21 0.48 29.10
CA GLN A 458 -10.87 -0.15 30.23
C GLN A 458 -9.88 -1.03 31.01
N PRO A 459 -9.56 -0.70 32.27
CA PRO A 459 -8.63 -1.50 33.08
C PRO A 459 -9.01 -2.99 33.19
N GLN A 460 -10.32 -3.28 33.21
CA GLN A 460 -10.82 -4.65 33.29
C GLN A 460 -10.48 -5.45 32.03
N GLU A 461 -10.59 -4.85 30.85
CA GLU A 461 -10.23 -5.52 29.57
C GLU A 461 -8.70 -5.69 29.43
N VAL A 462 -7.89 -4.79 30.03
CA VAL A 462 -6.44 -4.96 30.13
C VAL A 462 -6.10 -6.17 31.04
N ALA A 463 -6.71 -6.28 32.23
CA ALA A 463 -6.49 -7.41 33.12
C ALA A 463 -6.99 -8.74 32.50
N GLN A 464 -8.09 -8.71 31.76
CA GLN A 464 -8.59 -9.86 31.02
C GLN A 464 -7.59 -10.31 29.94
N TYR A 465 -7.04 -9.36 29.17
CA TYR A 465 -6.02 -9.62 28.18
C TYR A 465 -4.74 -10.18 28.80
N GLU A 466 -4.30 -9.65 29.94
CA GLU A 466 -3.15 -10.14 30.69
C GLU A 466 -3.33 -11.62 31.06
N SER A 467 -4.43 -11.95 31.74
CA SER A 467 -4.74 -13.30 32.16
C SER A 467 -4.86 -14.27 30.98
N PHE A 468 -5.50 -13.84 29.90
CA PHE A 468 -5.61 -14.58 28.65
C PHE A 468 -4.23 -14.90 28.05
N MET A 469 -3.36 -13.90 27.90
CA MET A 469 -2.03 -14.08 27.29
C MET A 469 -1.13 -14.97 28.15
N GLN A 470 -1.18 -14.86 29.49
CA GLN A 470 -0.44 -15.74 30.38
C GLN A 470 -0.86 -17.21 30.19
N GLU A 471 -2.17 -17.49 30.15
CA GLU A 471 -2.66 -18.85 29.92
C GLU A 471 -2.31 -19.40 28.54
N VAL A 472 -2.45 -18.59 27.47
CA VAL A 472 -2.06 -18.98 26.11
C VAL A 472 -0.57 -19.27 26.04
N CYS A 473 0.30 -18.40 26.59
CA CYS A 473 1.75 -18.63 26.57
C CYS A 473 2.13 -19.92 27.32
N ALA A 474 1.52 -20.16 28.48
CA ALA A 474 1.76 -21.40 29.24
C ALA A 474 1.30 -22.64 28.46
N MET A 475 0.13 -22.60 27.82
CA MET A 475 -0.40 -23.69 27.00
C MET A 475 0.54 -23.98 25.81
N VAL A 476 0.91 -22.94 25.02
CA VAL A 476 1.77 -23.08 23.83
C VAL A 476 3.10 -23.74 24.22
N VAL A 477 3.74 -23.28 25.26
CA VAL A 477 5.10 -23.73 25.64
C VAL A 477 5.06 -25.04 26.41
N ASN A 478 4.32 -25.09 27.52
CA ASN A 478 4.40 -26.20 28.48
C ASN A 478 3.63 -27.44 28.01
N THR A 479 2.47 -27.24 27.34
CA THR A 479 1.63 -28.38 26.91
C THR A 479 2.03 -28.87 25.51
N TYR A 480 2.31 -27.95 24.60
CA TYR A 480 2.48 -28.28 23.17
C TYR A 480 3.91 -28.12 22.64
N SER A 481 4.86 -27.58 23.43
CA SER A 481 6.23 -27.31 22.98
C SER A 481 6.30 -26.45 21.71
N GLY A 482 5.31 -25.58 21.52
CA GLY A 482 5.14 -24.71 20.37
C GLY A 482 6.05 -23.48 20.39
N SER A 483 5.80 -22.55 19.48
CA SER A 483 6.42 -21.22 19.40
C SER A 483 5.40 -20.13 19.68
N LEU A 484 5.77 -19.16 20.52
CA LEU A 484 4.92 -18.03 20.92
C LEU A 484 4.78 -16.98 19.79
N LYS A 485 5.72 -16.94 18.85
CA LYS A 485 5.66 -16.13 17.63
C LYS A 485 6.17 -16.94 16.45
N ALA A 486 5.28 -17.22 15.51
CA ALA A 486 5.63 -17.95 14.32
C ALA A 486 6.33 -17.06 13.28
N GLU A 487 5.72 -15.89 12.95
CA GLU A 487 6.19 -15.00 11.89
C GLU A 487 6.08 -13.50 12.18
N HIS A 488 5.31 -13.07 13.21
CA HIS A 488 5.11 -11.64 13.49
C HIS A 488 6.28 -10.98 14.23
N GLY A 489 7.25 -11.74 14.70
CA GLY A 489 8.37 -11.28 15.52
C GLY A 489 8.01 -11.13 16.99
N THR A 490 9.04 -11.19 17.84
CA THR A 490 8.89 -11.09 19.30
C THR A 490 8.32 -9.74 19.73
N GLY A 491 8.90 -8.65 19.23
CA GLY A 491 8.53 -7.28 19.59
C GLY A 491 8.60 -7.01 21.10
N ARG A 492 7.81 -6.03 21.54
CA ARG A 492 7.52 -5.76 22.95
C ARG A 492 6.50 -6.74 23.51
N ASN A 493 5.67 -7.27 22.62
CA ASN A 493 4.53 -8.13 22.94
C ASN A 493 4.97 -9.43 23.62
N MET A 494 5.98 -10.11 23.08
CA MET A 494 6.47 -11.40 23.59
C MET A 494 7.83 -11.33 24.28
N ALA A 495 8.47 -10.18 24.37
CA ALA A 495 9.77 -10.05 25.04
C ALA A 495 9.80 -10.64 26.47
N PRO A 496 8.76 -10.48 27.32
CA PRO A 496 8.73 -11.08 28.65
C PRO A 496 8.63 -12.60 28.67
N PHE A 497 8.19 -13.22 27.57
CA PHE A 497 7.93 -14.65 27.48
C PHE A 497 9.02 -15.43 26.74
N VAL A 498 10.08 -14.76 26.28
CA VAL A 498 11.19 -15.42 25.56
C VAL A 498 11.88 -16.46 26.45
N GLU A 499 12.13 -16.15 27.74
CA GLU A 499 12.72 -17.09 28.68
C GLU A 499 11.81 -18.29 28.94
N LEU A 500 10.48 -18.08 29.03
CA LEU A 500 9.51 -19.16 29.15
C LEU A 500 9.64 -20.17 28.02
N GLU A 501 9.74 -19.68 26.77
CA GLU A 501 9.81 -20.57 25.60
C GLU A 501 11.17 -21.28 25.47
N TRP A 502 12.28 -20.59 25.75
CA TRP A 502 13.63 -21.07 25.46
C TRP A 502 14.36 -21.68 26.66
N GLY A 503 13.88 -21.40 27.89
CA GLY A 503 14.55 -21.74 29.14
C GLY A 503 15.71 -20.80 29.45
N ALA A 504 16.14 -20.78 30.69
CA ALA A 504 17.14 -19.83 31.22
C ALA A 504 18.50 -19.88 30.49
N GLN A 505 18.92 -21.06 30.03
CA GLN A 505 20.22 -21.21 29.38
C GLN A 505 20.25 -20.53 27.99
N ALA A 506 19.30 -20.83 27.13
CA ALA A 506 19.23 -20.24 25.80
C ALA A 506 18.93 -18.72 25.91
N TYR A 507 18.06 -18.30 26.84
CA TYR A 507 17.79 -16.87 27.06
C TYR A 507 19.03 -16.11 27.54
N ARG A 508 19.85 -16.69 28.43
CA ARG A 508 21.15 -16.13 28.83
C ARG A 508 22.06 -15.90 27.63
N LEU A 509 22.13 -16.83 26.69
CA LEU A 509 22.91 -16.64 25.45
C LEU A 509 22.33 -15.54 24.59
N MET A 510 21.00 -15.41 24.45
CA MET A 510 20.38 -14.30 23.74
C MET A 510 20.71 -12.94 24.37
N ARG A 511 20.76 -12.86 25.70
CA ARG A 511 21.24 -11.65 26.41
C ARG A 511 22.69 -11.35 26.11
N GLN A 512 23.55 -12.36 26.09
CA GLN A 512 24.99 -12.21 25.74
C GLN A 512 25.16 -11.74 24.28
N ILE A 513 24.35 -12.24 23.34
CA ILE A 513 24.32 -11.75 21.97
C ILE A 513 23.98 -10.26 21.97
N LYS A 514 22.89 -9.85 22.63
CA LYS A 514 22.50 -8.43 22.72
C LYS A 514 23.64 -7.57 23.29
N GLU A 515 24.23 -7.97 24.39
CA GLU A 515 25.36 -7.25 25.04
C GLU A 515 26.60 -7.16 24.15
N THR A 516 26.85 -8.20 23.34
CA THR A 516 27.99 -8.24 22.38
C THR A 516 27.79 -7.26 21.23
N PHE A 517 26.56 -7.19 20.65
CA PHE A 517 26.29 -6.35 19.52
C PHE A 517 25.90 -4.90 19.89
N ASP A 518 25.38 -4.69 21.05
CA ASP A 518 24.89 -3.39 21.53
C ASP A 518 25.17 -3.25 23.06
N PRO A 519 26.45 -3.05 23.44
CA PRO A 519 26.86 -3.03 24.85
C PRO A 519 26.24 -1.88 25.66
N GLN A 520 25.71 -0.86 24.98
CA GLN A 520 25.04 0.28 25.62
C GLN A 520 23.50 0.13 25.63
N SER A 521 22.96 -0.94 25.07
CA SER A 521 21.51 -1.18 24.94
C SER A 521 20.74 -0.03 24.28
N LEU A 522 21.31 0.56 23.22
CA LEU A 522 20.75 1.71 22.50
C LEU A 522 19.86 1.30 21.32
N LEU A 523 20.08 0.12 20.73
CA LEU A 523 19.34 -0.33 19.56
C LEU A 523 18.02 -1.00 20.01
N ASN A 524 16.91 -0.32 19.72
CA ASN A 524 15.53 -0.79 19.92
C ASN A 524 15.29 -1.44 21.32
N PRO A 525 15.52 -0.73 22.43
CA PRO A 525 15.41 -1.30 23.78
C PRO A 525 13.98 -1.77 24.10
N GLY A 526 13.89 -2.87 24.87
CA GLY A 526 12.63 -3.49 25.28
C GLY A 526 11.99 -4.37 24.20
N VAL A 527 12.71 -4.65 23.12
CA VAL A 527 12.33 -5.56 22.03
C VAL A 527 13.24 -6.79 22.11
N ILE A 528 12.67 -7.98 22.00
CA ILE A 528 13.29 -9.31 22.15
C ILE A 528 13.84 -9.54 23.57
N ILE A 529 14.72 -8.71 24.05
CA ILE A 529 15.31 -8.77 25.41
C ILE A 529 14.72 -7.65 26.26
N CYS A 530 14.14 -8.01 27.39
CA CYS A 530 13.50 -7.05 28.30
C CYS A 530 13.57 -7.51 29.75
N ASP A 531 13.89 -6.58 30.65
CA ASP A 531 13.85 -6.84 32.10
C ASP A 531 12.49 -6.47 32.75
N ASN A 532 11.62 -5.79 32.01
CA ASN A 532 10.29 -5.41 32.47
C ASN A 532 9.25 -6.48 32.11
N PRO A 533 8.75 -7.28 33.04
CA PRO A 533 7.79 -8.35 32.74
C PRO A 533 6.40 -7.84 32.32
N ALA A 534 6.12 -6.55 32.52
CA ALA A 534 4.84 -5.92 32.19
C ALA A 534 4.88 -5.08 30.91
N ILE A 535 6.00 -5.06 30.18
CA ILE A 535 6.18 -4.19 29.00
C ILE A 535 5.08 -4.42 27.94
N TYR A 536 4.55 -5.63 27.83
CA TYR A 536 3.50 -5.99 26.88
C TYR A 536 2.13 -5.38 27.22
N LEU A 537 1.94 -4.89 28.45
CA LEU A 537 0.74 -4.20 28.94
C LEU A 537 0.93 -2.68 28.98
N GLU A 538 2.15 -2.19 28.70
CA GLU A 538 2.44 -0.77 28.76
C GLU A 538 2.31 -0.10 27.39
N ASN A 539 1.91 1.17 27.41
CA ASN A 539 1.75 1.98 26.19
C ASN A 539 0.78 1.37 25.17
N LEU A 540 -0.22 0.63 25.66
CA LEU A 540 -1.29 0.11 24.83
C LEU A 540 -2.04 1.25 24.14
N LYS A 541 -2.33 1.07 22.86
CA LYS A 541 -2.90 2.09 21.99
C LYS A 541 -4.37 2.31 22.30
N PRO A 542 -4.77 3.47 22.84
CA PRO A 542 -6.18 3.82 22.90
C PRO A 542 -6.66 4.16 21.48
N MET A 543 -7.90 3.76 21.17
CA MET A 543 -8.53 4.02 19.87
C MET A 543 -9.74 4.95 20.02
N PRO A 544 -9.52 6.21 20.48
CA PRO A 544 -10.62 7.13 20.73
C PRO A 544 -11.39 7.43 19.45
N GLN A 545 -12.72 7.48 19.58
CA GLN A 545 -13.60 7.85 18.49
C GLN A 545 -13.34 9.29 18.06
N ALA A 546 -13.31 9.52 16.75
CA ALA A 546 -13.15 10.84 16.16
C ALA A 546 -14.30 11.16 15.19
N HIS A 547 -14.59 10.25 14.26
CA HIS A 547 -15.67 10.38 13.29
C HIS A 547 -15.97 9.02 12.61
N GLU A 548 -17.24 8.73 12.32
CA GLU A 548 -17.69 7.46 11.74
C GLU A 548 -16.96 7.03 10.47
N ILE A 549 -16.55 7.98 9.60
CA ILE A 549 -15.79 7.72 8.38
C ILE A 549 -14.43 7.06 8.67
N ILE A 550 -13.80 7.37 9.81
CA ILE A 550 -12.43 6.95 10.11
C ILE A 550 -12.30 6.03 11.32
N ASP A 551 -13.32 5.86 12.13
CA ASP A 551 -13.25 5.16 13.41
C ASP A 551 -13.00 3.65 13.29
N LYS A 552 -13.33 3.05 12.13
CA LYS A 552 -12.98 1.66 11.83
C LYS A 552 -11.48 1.43 11.50
N CYS A 553 -10.66 2.49 11.42
CA CYS A 553 -9.23 2.36 11.13
C CYS A 553 -8.51 1.52 12.20
N ILE A 554 -7.71 0.55 11.75
CA ILE A 554 -6.86 -0.30 12.60
C ILE A 554 -5.40 0.14 12.61
N GLU A 555 -5.07 1.26 11.97
CA GLU A 555 -3.73 1.87 11.86
C GLU A 555 -2.65 0.96 11.23
N CYS A 556 -3.03 0.00 10.37
CA CYS A 556 -2.12 -0.96 9.72
C CYS A 556 -1.11 -0.34 8.74
N GLY A 557 -1.36 0.87 8.23
CA GLY A 557 -0.44 1.58 7.34
C GLY A 557 -0.55 1.23 5.83
N PHE A 558 -1.36 0.25 5.43
CA PHE A 558 -1.46 -0.18 4.02
C PHE A 558 -1.86 0.93 3.04
N CYS A 559 -2.58 1.93 3.51
CA CYS A 559 -2.98 3.09 2.72
C CYS A 559 -1.85 4.08 2.40
N GLU A 560 -0.69 4.00 3.09
CA GLU A 560 0.37 5.02 3.00
C GLU A 560 1.06 5.02 1.65
N ILE A 561 1.29 3.86 1.04
CA ILE A 561 2.01 3.75 -0.24
C ILE A 561 1.31 4.47 -1.40
N ASN A 562 -0.02 4.56 -1.37
CA ASN A 562 -0.82 5.19 -2.41
C ASN A 562 -1.04 6.69 -2.19
N CYS A 563 -0.60 7.23 -1.04
CA CYS A 563 -0.85 8.63 -0.71
C CYS A 563 0.16 9.56 -1.39
N PRO A 564 -0.27 10.52 -2.23
CA PRO A 564 0.62 11.45 -2.91
C PRO A 564 1.34 12.42 -1.96
N SER A 565 0.83 12.61 -0.74
CA SER A 565 1.45 13.52 0.25
C SER A 565 2.40 12.81 1.24
N ARG A 566 2.58 11.47 1.14
CA ARG A 566 3.36 10.68 2.13
C ARG A 566 4.81 11.13 2.33
N SER A 567 5.42 11.68 1.30
CA SER A 567 6.79 12.21 1.36
C SER A 567 6.87 13.69 1.75
N LEU A 568 5.76 14.41 1.61
CA LEU A 568 5.66 15.86 1.87
C LEU A 568 5.15 16.14 3.30
N THR A 569 3.97 15.57 3.64
CA THR A 569 3.27 15.84 4.90
C THR A 569 2.75 14.55 5.53
N SER A 570 1.47 14.52 5.94
CA SER A 570 0.88 13.34 6.58
C SER A 570 0.32 12.33 5.58
N SER A 571 0.50 11.05 5.87
CA SER A 571 -0.19 9.92 5.24
C SER A 571 -1.62 9.75 5.79
N PRO A 572 -2.47 8.87 5.20
CA PRO A 572 -3.82 8.64 5.72
C PRO A 572 -3.83 8.12 7.17
N ARG A 573 -2.97 7.14 7.53
CA ARG A 573 -2.82 6.65 8.91
C ARG A 573 -2.47 7.79 9.87
N GLN A 574 -1.50 8.59 9.50
CA GLN A 574 -1.04 9.73 10.30
C GLN A 574 -2.13 10.78 10.50
N ARG A 575 -2.94 11.08 9.47
CA ARG A 575 -4.11 11.97 9.59
C ARG A 575 -5.10 11.45 10.61
N ILE A 576 -5.43 10.16 10.54
CA ILE A 576 -6.39 9.52 11.46
C ILE A 576 -5.86 9.53 12.88
N THR A 577 -4.60 9.16 13.09
CA THR A 577 -3.95 9.17 14.41
C THR A 577 -4.00 10.56 15.05
N THR A 578 -3.68 11.61 14.27
CA THR A 578 -3.74 13.00 14.74
C THR A 578 -5.17 13.42 15.09
N GLN A 579 -6.14 13.09 14.24
CA GLN A 579 -7.56 13.44 14.49
C GLN A 579 -8.14 12.72 15.71
N ARG A 580 -7.76 11.48 15.96
CA ARG A 580 -8.12 10.77 17.19
C ARG A 580 -7.57 11.47 18.43
N GLN A 581 -6.33 11.95 18.39
CA GLN A 581 -5.75 12.70 19.48
C GLN A 581 -6.45 14.06 19.70
N ILE A 582 -6.74 14.79 18.62
CA ILE A 582 -7.52 16.03 18.68
C ILE A 582 -8.89 15.76 19.31
N ALA A 583 -9.62 14.73 18.86
CA ALA A 583 -10.92 14.38 19.40
C ALA A 583 -10.84 13.97 20.89
N ALA A 584 -9.81 13.24 21.30
CA ALA A 584 -9.60 12.89 22.71
C ALA A 584 -9.34 14.12 23.58
N LEU A 585 -8.48 15.03 23.13
CA LEU A 585 -8.16 16.28 23.85
C LEU A 585 -9.39 17.20 23.97
N ARG A 586 -10.20 17.31 22.91
CA ARG A 586 -11.46 18.06 22.94
C ARG A 586 -12.45 17.55 23.99
N ARG A 587 -12.58 16.20 24.08
CA ARG A 587 -13.50 15.57 25.04
C ARG A 587 -13.04 15.68 26.48
N THR A 588 -11.75 15.53 26.71
CA THR A 588 -11.19 15.52 28.07
C THR A 588 -10.87 16.92 28.60
N GLY A 589 -10.62 17.89 27.74
CA GLY A 589 -10.09 19.21 28.12
C GLY A 589 -8.71 19.19 28.75
N ALA A 590 -7.98 18.08 28.67
CA ALA A 590 -6.77 17.81 29.45
C ALA A 590 -5.58 18.75 29.12
N ASP A 591 -5.45 19.18 27.84
CA ASP A 591 -4.34 20.03 27.40
C ASP A 591 -4.79 20.97 26.28
N PRO A 592 -5.38 22.12 26.61
CA PRO A 592 -5.89 23.07 25.62
C PRO A 592 -4.82 23.66 24.72
N VAL A 593 -3.59 23.85 25.22
CA VAL A 593 -2.48 24.41 24.47
C VAL A 593 -2.02 23.42 23.39
N ARG A 594 -1.88 22.16 23.74
CA ARG A 594 -1.56 21.10 22.80
C ARG A 594 -2.67 20.90 21.77
N LEU A 595 -3.92 20.96 22.19
CA LEU A 595 -5.09 20.87 21.30
C LEU A 595 -5.04 21.95 20.24
N GLN A 596 -4.95 23.23 20.65
CA GLN A 596 -4.89 24.36 19.73
C GLN A 596 -3.74 24.20 18.72
N ARG A 597 -2.56 23.83 19.18
CA ARG A 597 -1.40 23.64 18.32
C ARG A 597 -1.61 22.52 17.29
N LEU A 598 -2.14 21.38 17.71
CA LEU A 598 -2.44 20.28 16.79
C LEU A 598 -3.50 20.67 15.73
N GLU A 599 -4.51 21.43 16.11
CA GLU A 599 -5.55 21.94 15.20
C GLU A 599 -4.97 22.91 14.17
N GLU A 600 -4.14 23.87 14.59
CA GLU A 600 -3.51 24.85 13.72
C GLU A 600 -2.56 24.16 12.71
N ASP A 601 -1.68 23.27 13.18
CA ASP A 601 -0.73 22.55 12.35
C ASP A 601 -1.44 21.58 11.39
N TYR A 602 -2.55 20.95 11.82
CA TYR A 602 -3.30 20.00 11.01
C TYR A 602 -3.90 20.63 9.75
N VAL A 603 -4.20 21.91 9.74
CA VAL A 603 -4.77 22.61 8.57
C VAL A 603 -3.90 22.37 7.34
N TYR A 604 -2.61 22.58 7.43
CA TYR A 604 -1.70 22.32 6.31
C TYR A 604 -1.32 20.85 6.22
N TRP A 605 -0.85 20.24 7.32
CA TRP A 605 -0.27 18.90 7.32
C TRP A 605 -1.30 17.78 7.11
N GLY A 606 -2.52 17.97 7.51
CA GLY A 606 -3.59 16.98 7.41
C GLY A 606 -4.59 17.25 6.29
N GLU A 607 -5.14 18.49 6.25
CA GLU A 607 -6.29 18.81 5.41
C GLU A 607 -5.90 19.34 4.03
N GLN A 608 -5.08 20.42 3.97
CA GLN A 608 -4.79 21.08 2.70
C GLN A 608 -4.00 20.18 1.74
N THR A 609 -3.05 19.40 2.24
CA THR A 609 -2.23 18.49 1.45
C THR A 609 -2.90 17.14 1.15
N CYS A 610 -4.12 16.90 1.62
CA CYS A 610 -4.91 15.76 1.14
C CYS A 610 -5.45 16.04 -0.28
N ALA A 611 -5.05 15.19 -1.24
CA ALA A 611 -5.52 15.28 -2.62
C ALA A 611 -6.99 14.89 -2.80
N THR A 612 -7.64 14.29 -1.81
CA THR A 612 -9.00 13.73 -1.88
C THR A 612 -9.22 12.78 -3.07
N ASP A 613 -8.15 12.10 -3.50
CA ASP A 613 -8.18 11.16 -4.64
C ASP A 613 -8.85 9.83 -4.32
N GLY A 614 -8.88 9.45 -3.04
CA GLY A 614 -9.49 8.22 -2.54
C GLY A 614 -8.70 6.94 -2.82
N LEU A 615 -7.45 7.01 -3.31
CA LEU A 615 -6.60 5.83 -3.50
C LEU A 615 -6.27 5.12 -2.19
N CYS A 616 -6.29 5.83 -1.07
CA CYS A 616 -6.10 5.23 0.24
C CYS A 616 -7.14 4.14 0.57
N ALA A 617 -8.35 4.24 0.02
CA ALA A 617 -9.39 3.23 0.22
C ALA A 617 -9.16 1.94 -0.58
N THR A 618 -8.41 1.99 -1.69
CA THR A 618 -8.21 0.82 -2.56
C THR A 618 -7.36 -0.28 -1.92
N THR A 619 -6.50 0.09 -1.00
CA THR A 619 -5.65 -0.84 -0.23
C THR A 619 -6.04 -0.91 1.24
N CYS A 620 -7.03 -0.12 1.67
CA CYS A 620 -7.50 -0.14 3.04
C CYS A 620 -8.34 -1.40 3.31
N PRO A 621 -7.96 -2.26 4.26
CA PRO A 621 -8.69 -3.48 4.57
C PRO A 621 -10.12 -3.22 5.08
N VAL A 622 -10.37 -2.04 5.63
CA VAL A 622 -11.70 -1.60 6.11
C VAL A 622 -12.29 -0.47 5.25
N SER A 623 -11.79 -0.31 4.02
CA SER A 623 -12.32 0.57 2.97
C SER A 623 -12.43 2.05 3.34
N ILE A 624 -11.56 2.57 4.21
CA ILE A 624 -11.59 3.98 4.65
C ILE A 624 -11.00 4.88 3.57
N ASN A 625 -11.80 5.87 3.16
CA ASN A 625 -11.39 6.98 2.33
C ASN A 625 -11.15 8.23 3.19
N THR A 626 -9.90 8.54 3.53
CA THR A 626 -9.59 9.78 4.27
C THR A 626 -9.88 11.05 3.48
N GLY A 627 -10.01 10.95 2.16
CA GLY A 627 -10.45 12.05 1.31
C GLY A 627 -11.88 12.50 1.62
N ASP A 628 -12.78 11.58 1.93
CA ASP A 628 -14.17 11.91 2.30
C ASP A 628 -14.21 12.57 3.67
N TYR A 629 -13.40 12.10 4.62
CA TYR A 629 -13.25 12.79 5.90
C TYR A 629 -12.68 14.20 5.73
N THR A 630 -11.70 14.39 4.85
CA THR A 630 -11.16 15.74 4.55
C THR A 630 -12.22 16.65 3.93
N LYS A 631 -13.08 16.13 3.04
CA LYS A 631 -14.22 16.91 2.51
C LYS A 631 -15.20 17.30 3.61
N TYR A 632 -15.48 16.39 4.56
CA TYR A 632 -16.30 16.68 5.73
C TYR A 632 -15.71 17.80 6.59
N LEU A 633 -14.40 17.76 6.89
CA LEU A 633 -13.72 18.84 7.63
C LEU A 633 -13.84 20.19 6.91
N ARG A 634 -13.65 20.21 5.58
CA ARG A 634 -13.85 21.42 4.76
C ARG A 634 -15.29 21.94 4.86
N PHE A 635 -16.27 21.05 4.74
CA PHE A 635 -17.68 21.40 4.87
C PHE A 635 -17.97 22.06 6.23
N THR A 636 -17.50 21.48 7.33
CA THR A 636 -17.74 22.01 8.69
C THR A 636 -16.99 23.32 8.97
N SER A 637 -15.93 23.63 8.20
CA SER A 637 -15.17 24.88 8.33
C SER A 637 -15.75 26.05 7.53
N HIS A 638 -16.69 25.79 6.60
CA HIS A 638 -17.27 26.82 5.76
C HIS A 638 -18.32 27.68 6.49
N GLY A 639 -18.12 29.00 6.47
CA GLY A 639 -19.12 29.95 6.90
C GLY A 639 -20.19 30.22 5.82
N GLU A 640 -21.28 30.92 6.22
CA GLU A 640 -22.41 31.25 5.33
C GLU A 640 -22.01 31.99 4.04
N LEU A 641 -21.01 32.90 4.13
CA LEU A 641 -20.54 33.66 2.97
C LEU A 641 -19.87 32.72 1.93
N ALA A 642 -19.07 31.74 2.36
CA ALA A 642 -18.44 30.78 1.48
C ALA A 642 -19.49 29.89 0.78
N ASN A 643 -20.48 29.43 1.53
CA ASN A 643 -21.59 28.64 0.99
C ASN A 643 -22.46 29.46 0.01
N ALA A 644 -22.76 30.73 0.32
CA ALA A 644 -23.47 31.61 -0.58
C ALA A 644 -22.68 31.86 -1.88
N THR A 645 -21.38 32.04 -1.79
CA THR A 645 -20.47 32.21 -2.95
C THR A 645 -20.49 30.95 -3.81
N ALA A 646 -20.38 29.75 -3.22
CA ALA A 646 -20.43 28.49 -3.95
C ALA A 646 -21.78 28.31 -4.68
N ARG A 647 -22.91 28.63 -4.02
CA ARG A 647 -24.23 28.62 -4.66
C ARG A 647 -24.32 29.61 -5.82
N PHE A 648 -23.78 30.82 -5.67
CA PHE A 648 -23.75 31.84 -6.72
C PHE A 648 -22.95 31.32 -7.93
N ILE A 649 -21.74 30.75 -7.71
CA ILE A 649 -20.91 30.17 -8.77
C ILE A 649 -21.65 29.03 -9.49
N ALA A 650 -22.30 28.13 -8.74
CA ALA A 650 -23.04 27.02 -9.32
C ALA A 650 -24.21 27.49 -10.20
N ARG A 651 -24.97 28.53 -9.79
CA ARG A 651 -26.07 29.11 -10.57
C ARG A 651 -25.58 29.87 -11.81
N ASN A 652 -24.41 30.54 -11.73
CA ASN A 652 -23.85 31.36 -12.81
C ASN A 652 -22.67 30.64 -13.50
N PHE A 653 -22.69 29.30 -13.53
CA PHE A 653 -21.54 28.47 -13.92
C PHE A 653 -21.00 28.78 -15.31
N SER A 654 -21.87 29.02 -16.32
CA SER A 654 -21.45 29.38 -17.67
C SER A 654 -20.69 30.72 -17.73
N GLY A 655 -21.15 31.73 -16.98
CA GLY A 655 -20.46 33.04 -16.89
C GLY A 655 -19.07 32.90 -16.23
N VAL A 656 -18.99 32.14 -15.12
CA VAL A 656 -17.73 31.91 -14.38
C VAL A 656 -16.71 31.17 -15.26
N THR A 657 -17.12 30.10 -15.95
CA THR A 657 -16.23 29.36 -16.84
C THR A 657 -15.78 30.18 -18.05
N THR A 658 -16.64 31.09 -18.55
CA THR A 658 -16.27 32.03 -19.61
C THR A 658 -15.21 33.03 -19.14
N MET A 659 -15.36 33.54 -17.90
CA MET A 659 -14.35 34.43 -17.31
C MET A 659 -12.98 33.71 -17.16
N ILE A 660 -12.99 32.46 -16.68
CA ILE A 660 -11.78 31.65 -16.57
C ILE A 660 -11.12 31.42 -17.95
N ARG A 661 -11.92 31.09 -18.99
CA ARG A 661 -11.42 30.96 -20.36
C ARG A 661 -10.73 32.23 -20.86
N SER A 662 -11.35 33.37 -20.61
CA SER A 662 -10.79 34.68 -21.02
C SER A 662 -9.48 34.97 -20.29
N GLY A 663 -9.40 34.67 -18.98
CA GLY A 663 -8.17 34.81 -18.19
C GLY A 663 -7.05 33.89 -18.69
N LEU A 664 -7.36 32.64 -19.04
CA LEU A 664 -6.40 31.70 -19.61
C LEU A 664 -5.88 32.16 -20.98
N ASN A 665 -6.74 32.71 -21.86
CA ASN A 665 -6.32 33.28 -23.13
C ASN A 665 -5.41 34.51 -22.96
N LEU A 666 -5.70 35.35 -21.97
CA LEU A 666 -4.84 36.48 -21.65
C LEU A 666 -3.46 35.99 -21.14
N ALA A 667 -3.43 35.00 -20.26
CA ALA A 667 -2.18 34.40 -19.77
C ALA A 667 -1.36 33.74 -20.89
N ASP A 668 -2.01 33.06 -21.84
CA ASP A 668 -1.36 32.49 -23.01
C ASP A 668 -0.80 33.57 -23.96
N LEU A 669 -1.54 34.64 -24.19
CA LEU A 669 -1.07 35.79 -24.95
C LEU A 669 0.16 36.44 -24.28
N MET A 670 0.09 36.64 -22.97
CA MET A 670 1.24 37.17 -22.20
C MET A 670 2.45 36.23 -22.27
N HIS A 671 2.24 34.93 -22.20
CA HIS A 671 3.31 33.93 -22.34
C HIS A 671 3.98 34.01 -23.74
N LYS A 672 3.21 34.11 -24.80
CA LYS A 672 3.72 34.30 -26.17
C LYS A 672 4.52 35.59 -26.36
N LEU A 673 4.11 36.66 -25.67
CA LEU A 673 4.76 37.95 -25.77
C LEU A 673 6.00 38.09 -24.88
N LEU A 674 5.94 37.61 -23.65
CA LEU A 674 6.96 37.81 -22.61
C LEU A 674 7.95 36.64 -22.46
N GLY A 675 7.58 35.46 -22.97
CA GLY A 675 8.34 34.24 -22.84
C GLY A 675 8.33 33.62 -21.43
N THR A 676 8.70 32.35 -21.36
CA THR A 676 8.66 31.56 -20.11
C THR A 676 9.46 32.16 -18.94
N PRO A 677 10.71 32.66 -19.13
CA PRO A 677 11.50 33.14 -17.98
C PRO A 677 10.89 34.34 -17.29
N LEU A 678 10.32 35.29 -18.04
CA LEU A 678 9.72 36.49 -17.47
C LEU A 678 8.39 36.16 -16.78
N MET A 679 7.56 35.32 -17.40
CA MET A 679 6.31 34.83 -16.82
C MET A 679 6.52 34.11 -15.49
N LEU A 680 7.57 33.26 -15.38
CA LEU A 680 7.92 32.59 -14.12
C LEU A 680 8.32 33.58 -13.02
N ARG A 681 9.13 34.59 -13.35
CA ARG A 681 9.50 35.65 -12.40
C ARG A 681 8.28 36.44 -11.93
N MET A 682 7.38 36.81 -12.83
CA MET A 682 6.13 37.49 -12.48
C MET A 682 5.24 36.63 -11.60
N ALA A 683 5.06 35.35 -11.95
CA ALA A 683 4.24 34.41 -11.17
C ALA A 683 4.77 34.18 -9.75
N THR A 684 6.09 34.02 -9.61
CA THR A 684 6.73 33.90 -8.28
C THR A 684 6.66 35.20 -7.49
N GLY A 685 6.85 36.35 -8.14
CA GLY A 685 6.72 37.68 -7.52
C GLY A 685 5.30 37.97 -7.02
N THR A 686 4.28 37.70 -7.83
CA THR A 686 2.86 37.86 -7.41
C THR A 686 2.47 36.87 -6.32
N ARG A 687 2.97 35.63 -6.37
CA ARG A 687 2.76 34.63 -5.34
C ARG A 687 3.34 35.03 -3.98
N SER A 688 4.49 35.73 -3.96
CA SER A 688 5.08 36.23 -2.72
C SER A 688 4.23 37.32 -2.03
N LEU A 689 3.36 38.04 -2.79
CA LEU A 689 2.41 38.98 -2.25
C LEU A 689 1.18 38.33 -1.61
N SER A 690 0.72 37.20 -2.16
CA SER A 690 -0.42 36.44 -1.63
C SER A 690 -0.38 34.98 -2.05
N SER A 691 -0.42 34.08 -1.08
CA SER A 691 -0.53 32.65 -1.31
C SER A 691 -1.86 32.21 -1.96
N ALA A 692 -2.85 33.09 -2.04
CA ALA A 692 -4.13 32.86 -2.71
C ALA A 692 -4.03 32.99 -4.24
N ILE A 693 -2.95 33.57 -4.78
CA ILE A 693 -2.75 33.72 -6.21
C ILE A 693 -2.24 32.37 -6.77
N PRO A 694 -2.96 31.74 -7.74
CA PRO A 694 -2.49 30.51 -8.36
C PRO A 694 -1.15 30.67 -9.04
N LEU A 695 -0.24 29.71 -8.87
CA LEU A 695 1.06 29.74 -9.53
C LEU A 695 0.89 29.42 -11.03
N TRP A 696 1.36 30.32 -11.89
CA TRP A 696 1.44 30.04 -13.33
C TRP A 696 2.59 29.07 -13.64
N THR A 697 2.37 28.19 -14.63
CA THR A 697 3.37 27.22 -15.10
C THR A 697 3.50 27.29 -16.63
N PRO A 698 4.64 26.85 -17.22
CA PRO A 698 4.82 26.80 -18.68
C PRO A 698 3.83 25.89 -19.39
N TRP A 699 3.16 24.99 -18.66
CA TRP A 699 2.13 24.07 -19.14
C TRP A 699 0.70 24.57 -18.86
N MET A 700 0.57 25.86 -18.47
CA MET A 700 -0.75 26.48 -18.31
C MET A 700 -1.47 26.47 -19.66
N PRO A 701 -2.70 25.91 -19.74
CA PRO A 701 -3.43 25.83 -21.00
C PRO A 701 -3.99 27.20 -21.41
N GLN A 702 -4.18 27.39 -22.72
CA GLN A 702 -5.05 28.45 -23.21
C GLN A 702 -6.53 28.18 -22.88
N GLY A 703 -7.44 29.14 -23.09
CA GLY A 703 -8.87 28.94 -22.92
C GLY A 703 -9.43 27.90 -23.90
N GLY A 704 -10.22 26.98 -23.37
CA GLY A 704 -10.86 25.92 -24.13
C GLY A 704 -12.02 26.42 -25.01
N GLN A 705 -12.56 25.54 -25.83
CA GLN A 705 -13.70 25.79 -26.71
C GLN A 705 -14.87 24.90 -26.33
N SER A 706 -16.08 25.44 -26.34
CA SER A 706 -17.31 24.64 -26.19
C SER A 706 -17.51 23.80 -27.44
N ALA A 707 -17.90 22.53 -27.27
CA ALA A 707 -18.20 21.65 -28.39
C ALA A 707 -19.44 22.19 -29.15
N ARG A 708 -19.32 22.32 -30.45
CA ARG A 708 -20.42 22.63 -31.35
C ARG A 708 -20.45 21.59 -32.44
N LEU A 709 -21.60 20.99 -32.68
CA LEU A 709 -21.82 20.14 -33.84
C LEU A 709 -22.22 21.08 -34.98
N THR A 710 -21.43 21.13 -36.01
CA THR A 710 -21.77 21.76 -37.28
C THR A 710 -22.48 20.72 -38.16
N GLY A 711 -23.81 20.58 -37.94
CA GLY A 711 -24.67 19.62 -38.64
C GLY A 711 -24.88 18.29 -37.90
N GLN A 712 -25.91 17.55 -38.25
CA GLN A 712 -26.10 16.16 -37.80
C GLN A 712 -25.06 15.30 -38.51
N THR A 713 -24.00 14.97 -37.83
CA THR A 713 -23.03 13.98 -38.30
C THR A 713 -23.63 12.59 -38.10
N GLY A 714 -24.25 12.01 -39.11
CA GLY A 714 -24.70 10.62 -39.07
C GLY A 714 -25.88 10.31 -39.97
N GLY A 715 -25.74 9.27 -40.81
CA GLY A 715 -26.81 8.69 -41.63
C GLY A 715 -27.79 7.84 -40.79
N ARG A 716 -28.96 7.55 -41.38
CA ARG A 716 -29.92 6.58 -40.80
C ARG A 716 -29.25 5.21 -40.63
N GLY A 717 -29.30 4.61 -39.43
CA GLY A 717 -28.79 3.27 -39.13
C GLY A 717 -27.44 3.21 -38.37
N LYS A 718 -26.72 4.31 -38.17
CA LYS A 718 -25.47 4.35 -37.42
C LYS A 718 -25.69 4.28 -35.90
N PRO A 719 -24.79 3.63 -35.12
CA PRO A 719 -24.89 3.63 -33.66
C PRO A 719 -24.78 5.06 -33.11
N LYS A 720 -25.54 5.31 -32.03
CA LYS A 720 -25.58 6.62 -31.39
C LYS A 720 -24.78 6.63 -30.12
N VAL A 721 -24.13 7.74 -29.82
CA VAL A 721 -23.44 8.00 -28.57
C VAL A 721 -23.69 9.42 -28.09
N VAL A 722 -23.96 9.57 -26.81
CA VAL A 722 -24.02 10.88 -26.17
C VAL A 722 -22.59 11.26 -25.75
N TYR A 723 -22.06 12.34 -26.29
CA TYR A 723 -20.80 12.90 -25.86
C TYR A 723 -21.01 14.02 -24.86
N PHE A 724 -20.53 13.82 -23.63
CA PHE A 724 -20.47 14.84 -22.59
C PHE A 724 -19.04 15.36 -22.44
N PRO A 725 -18.65 16.43 -23.13
CA PRO A 725 -17.37 17.10 -22.90
C PRO A 725 -17.38 17.74 -21.52
N SER A 726 -16.43 17.36 -20.66
CA SER A 726 -16.35 17.85 -19.28
C SER A 726 -16.13 19.37 -19.22
N CYS A 727 -16.56 19.98 -18.11
CA CYS A 727 -16.38 21.41 -17.92
C CYS A 727 -14.90 21.83 -17.93
N VAL A 728 -14.00 20.97 -17.43
CA VAL A 728 -12.56 21.24 -17.45
C VAL A 728 -12.00 21.28 -18.86
N CYS A 729 -12.36 20.34 -19.74
CA CYS A 729 -11.92 20.33 -21.15
C CYS A 729 -12.53 21.46 -21.98
N ARG A 730 -13.74 21.90 -21.65
CA ARG A 730 -14.36 23.09 -22.28
C ARG A 730 -13.75 24.42 -21.81
N THR A 731 -13.13 24.42 -20.60
CA THR A 731 -12.54 25.62 -20.02
C THR A 731 -11.04 25.71 -20.30
N MET A 732 -10.33 24.58 -20.28
CA MET A 732 -8.89 24.46 -20.47
C MET A 732 -8.60 23.76 -21.80
N GLY A 733 -8.07 24.50 -22.76
CA GLY A 733 -7.61 24.00 -24.05
C GLY A 733 -6.20 23.41 -24.00
N PRO A 734 -5.53 23.28 -25.16
CA PRO A 734 -4.12 22.85 -25.20
C PRO A 734 -3.20 23.91 -24.61
N ALA A 735 -2.05 23.49 -24.10
CA ALA A 735 -0.95 24.39 -23.71
C ALA A 735 -0.06 24.73 -24.90
N LEU A 736 0.74 25.80 -24.79
CA LEU A 736 1.67 26.20 -25.83
C LEU A 736 2.68 25.11 -26.20
N ASN A 737 3.09 24.31 -25.20
CA ASN A 737 4.07 23.22 -25.35
C ASN A 737 3.43 21.84 -25.58
N ASP A 738 2.11 21.76 -25.74
CA ASP A 738 1.43 20.50 -26.08
C ASP A 738 1.77 20.08 -27.52
N ARG A 739 1.83 18.78 -27.79
CA ARG A 739 2.14 18.21 -29.09
C ARG A 739 1.00 18.41 -30.10
N ASP A 740 -0.24 18.22 -29.63
CA ASP A 740 -1.46 18.48 -30.42
C ASP A 740 -2.16 19.74 -29.88
N HIS A 741 -2.35 20.72 -30.75
CA HIS A 741 -2.95 22.01 -30.40
C HIS A 741 -4.46 22.08 -30.65
N ARG A 742 -5.08 20.99 -31.11
CA ARG A 742 -6.55 20.93 -31.25
C ARG A 742 -7.21 20.83 -29.88
N PRO A 743 -8.38 21.46 -29.66
CA PRO A 743 -9.19 21.18 -28.50
C PRO A 743 -9.56 19.69 -28.41
N LEU A 744 -9.57 19.11 -27.20
CA LEU A 744 -9.85 17.68 -26.99
C LEU A 744 -11.18 17.21 -27.60
N ASN A 745 -12.22 18.06 -27.54
CA ASN A 745 -13.51 17.75 -28.14
C ASN A 745 -13.44 17.52 -29.66
N GLN A 746 -12.51 18.17 -30.38
CA GLN A 746 -12.33 17.92 -31.80
C GLN A 746 -11.70 16.55 -32.05
N ALA A 747 -10.72 16.14 -31.25
CA ALA A 747 -10.12 14.81 -31.34
C ALA A 747 -11.14 13.70 -31.01
N VAL A 748 -11.98 13.92 -29.98
CA VAL A 748 -13.07 12.98 -29.63
C VAL A 748 -14.06 12.86 -30.79
N LEU A 749 -14.51 13.97 -31.37
CA LEU A 749 -15.41 13.93 -32.51
C LEU A 749 -14.78 13.23 -33.74
N ALA A 750 -13.47 13.42 -33.96
CA ALA A 750 -12.75 12.78 -35.06
C ALA A 750 -12.69 11.24 -34.89
N ILE A 751 -12.39 10.71 -33.68
CA ILE A 751 -12.39 9.25 -33.51
C ILE A 751 -13.78 8.63 -33.60
N LEU A 752 -14.82 9.34 -33.11
CA LEU A 752 -16.20 8.87 -33.20
C LEU A 752 -16.71 8.89 -34.65
N ASP A 753 -16.31 9.87 -35.45
CA ASP A 753 -16.62 9.94 -36.90
C ASP A 753 -15.91 8.82 -37.67
N LYS A 754 -14.60 8.57 -37.41
CA LYS A 754 -13.85 7.43 -37.95
C LYS A 754 -14.52 6.09 -37.64
N ALA A 755 -15.12 5.96 -36.45
CA ALA A 755 -15.81 4.76 -36.01
C ALA A 755 -17.29 4.70 -36.42
N ASP A 756 -17.75 5.66 -37.19
CA ASP A 756 -19.09 5.74 -37.79
C ASP A 756 -20.23 5.92 -36.78
N TYR A 757 -19.98 6.66 -35.69
CA TYR A 757 -20.99 6.99 -34.69
C TYR A 757 -21.75 8.27 -35.00
N THR A 758 -23.06 8.28 -34.70
CA THR A 758 -23.83 9.50 -34.62
C THR A 758 -23.70 10.11 -33.23
N VAL A 759 -23.12 11.29 -33.14
CA VAL A 759 -22.86 11.96 -31.85
C VAL A 759 -24.02 12.86 -31.47
N ILE A 760 -24.46 12.76 -30.23
CA ILE A 760 -25.49 13.60 -29.61
C ILE A 760 -24.83 14.43 -28.49
N LEU A 761 -25.05 15.75 -28.47
CA LEU A 761 -24.61 16.61 -27.37
C LEU A 761 -25.79 16.97 -26.46
N PRO A 762 -25.62 17.01 -25.13
CA PRO A 762 -26.64 17.53 -24.21
C PRO A 762 -26.93 19.00 -24.46
N GLU A 763 -28.20 19.39 -24.30
CA GLU A 763 -28.60 20.79 -24.34
C GLU A 763 -27.97 21.60 -23.20
N ASN A 764 -27.85 22.92 -23.42
CA ASN A 764 -27.29 23.84 -22.43
C ASN A 764 -25.95 23.43 -21.85
N LEU A 765 -25.09 22.79 -22.65
CA LEU A 765 -23.83 22.18 -22.28
C LEU A 765 -22.96 23.10 -21.41
N ASP A 766 -22.88 24.40 -21.68
CA ASP A 766 -22.07 25.37 -20.93
C ASP A 766 -22.50 25.54 -19.45
N LYS A 767 -23.74 25.12 -19.08
CA LYS A 767 -24.21 25.13 -17.71
C LYS A 767 -23.92 23.82 -16.97
N LEU A 768 -23.65 22.72 -17.70
CA LEU A 768 -23.55 21.38 -17.13
C LEU A 768 -22.17 21.12 -16.49
N CYS A 769 -22.18 20.47 -15.33
CA CYS A 769 -21.00 20.05 -14.60
C CYS A 769 -21.32 18.83 -13.73
N CYS A 770 -20.37 17.89 -13.57
CA CYS A 770 -20.51 16.77 -12.65
C CYS A 770 -20.46 17.15 -11.16
N GLY A 771 -20.15 18.40 -10.83
CA GLY A 771 -20.08 18.90 -9.45
C GLY A 771 -18.79 18.57 -8.70
N MET A 772 -17.83 17.84 -9.27
CA MET A 772 -16.58 17.42 -8.62
C MET A 772 -15.78 18.60 -8.03
N ALA A 773 -15.74 19.75 -8.71
CA ALA A 773 -15.02 20.92 -8.25
C ALA A 773 -15.58 21.51 -6.93
N PHE A 774 -16.88 21.39 -6.71
CA PHE A 774 -17.54 21.79 -5.46
C PHE A 774 -17.39 20.72 -4.38
N ASP A 775 -17.61 19.46 -4.74
CA ASP A 775 -17.53 18.31 -3.84
C ASP A 775 -16.16 18.19 -3.17
N SER A 776 -15.08 18.26 -3.95
CA SER A 776 -13.71 18.16 -3.41
C SER A 776 -13.34 19.28 -2.42
N LYS A 777 -14.07 20.37 -2.45
CA LYS A 777 -13.92 21.52 -1.54
C LYS A 777 -14.94 21.50 -0.38
N GLY A 778 -15.83 20.50 -0.27
CA GLY A 778 -16.84 20.42 0.79
C GLY A 778 -18.13 21.23 0.53
N PHE A 779 -18.34 21.79 -0.65
CA PHE A 779 -19.59 22.50 -1.00
C PHE A 779 -20.64 21.53 -1.56
N PHE A 780 -21.14 20.64 -0.72
CA PHE A 780 -21.99 19.51 -1.13
C PHE A 780 -23.32 19.94 -1.76
N GLU A 781 -23.97 20.99 -1.25
CA GLU A 781 -25.22 21.51 -1.81
C GLU A 781 -25.07 22.02 -3.26
N ALA A 782 -23.98 22.77 -3.51
CA ALA A 782 -23.66 23.23 -4.86
C ALA A 782 -23.29 22.08 -5.80
N ALA A 783 -22.56 21.08 -5.28
CA ALA A 783 -22.19 19.88 -6.02
C ALA A 783 -23.43 19.05 -6.40
N GLU A 784 -24.38 18.89 -5.48
CA GLU A 784 -25.63 18.16 -5.71
C GLU A 784 -26.54 18.88 -6.73
N SER A 785 -26.66 20.19 -6.63
CA SER A 785 -27.40 20.98 -7.64
C SER A 785 -26.85 20.73 -9.05
N LYS A 786 -25.54 20.75 -9.24
CA LYS A 786 -24.94 20.55 -10.55
C LYS A 786 -25.08 19.13 -11.08
N ILE A 787 -24.97 18.11 -10.23
CA ILE A 787 -25.11 16.71 -10.67
C ILE A 787 -26.56 16.38 -11.08
N ARG A 788 -27.57 16.95 -10.39
CA ARG A 788 -28.99 16.79 -10.75
C ARG A 788 -29.33 17.46 -12.09
N GLU A 789 -28.75 18.65 -12.36
CA GLU A 789 -28.92 19.32 -13.66
C GLU A 789 -28.30 18.44 -14.78
N LEU A 790 -27.13 17.85 -14.54
CA LEU A 790 -26.46 16.96 -15.48
C LEU A 790 -27.27 15.68 -15.73
N GLU A 791 -27.79 15.05 -14.68
CA GLU A 791 -28.62 13.85 -14.78
C GLU A 791 -29.82 14.06 -15.70
N LYS A 792 -30.60 15.11 -15.44
CA LYS A 792 -31.75 15.46 -16.27
C LYS A 792 -31.37 15.63 -17.74
N ALA A 793 -30.29 16.32 -18.02
CA ALA A 793 -29.84 16.55 -19.40
C ALA A 793 -29.37 15.25 -20.10
N LEU A 794 -28.65 14.38 -19.37
CA LEU A 794 -28.19 13.11 -19.93
C LEU A 794 -29.32 12.11 -20.17
N LEU A 795 -30.26 11.99 -19.25
CA LEU A 795 -31.45 11.13 -19.46
C LEU A 795 -32.27 11.59 -20.68
N ALA A 796 -32.42 12.90 -20.86
CA ALA A 796 -33.17 13.44 -22.01
C ALA A 796 -32.46 13.13 -23.35
N CYS A 797 -31.14 13.32 -23.45
CA CYS A 797 -30.43 13.13 -24.73
C CYS A 797 -30.01 11.68 -25.00
N SER A 798 -29.95 10.81 -23.97
CA SER A 798 -29.64 9.39 -24.12
C SER A 798 -30.86 8.50 -24.41
N ASN A 799 -32.02 9.08 -24.63
CA ASN A 799 -33.30 8.33 -24.72
C ASN A 799 -33.52 7.44 -23.49
N ASN A 800 -33.48 8.03 -22.28
CA ASN A 800 -33.59 7.34 -20.98
C ASN A 800 -32.54 6.24 -20.75
N GLY A 801 -31.33 6.42 -21.29
CA GLY A 801 -30.21 5.50 -21.07
C GLY A 801 -30.00 4.46 -22.18
N GLU A 802 -30.79 4.51 -23.26
CA GLU A 802 -30.61 3.63 -24.43
C GLU A 802 -29.25 3.86 -25.12
N TYR A 803 -28.85 5.13 -25.22
CA TYR A 803 -27.58 5.46 -25.88
C TYR A 803 -26.46 5.59 -24.84
N PRO A 804 -25.25 4.96 -25.08
CA PRO A 804 -24.12 5.09 -24.18
C PRO A 804 -23.66 6.54 -24.08
N VAL A 805 -23.18 6.92 -22.90
CA VAL A 805 -22.65 8.25 -22.61
C VAL A 805 -21.15 8.19 -22.49
N PHE A 806 -20.45 8.91 -23.36
CA PHE A 806 -19.00 9.06 -23.36
C PHE A 806 -18.63 10.38 -22.64
N CYS A 807 -17.78 10.29 -21.59
CA CYS A 807 -17.24 11.46 -20.91
C CYS A 807 -15.73 11.50 -21.06
N ASP A 808 -15.17 12.64 -21.51
CA ASP A 808 -13.76 12.81 -21.84
C ASP A 808 -12.78 12.96 -20.66
N THR A 809 -13.27 12.84 -19.42
CA THR A 809 -12.49 13.09 -18.20
C THR A 809 -12.82 12.09 -17.11
N SER A 810 -11.87 11.26 -16.74
CA SER A 810 -12.03 10.18 -15.79
C SER A 810 -12.56 10.59 -14.40
N PRO A 811 -12.06 11.63 -13.71
CA PRO A 811 -12.61 12.07 -12.43
C PRO A 811 -14.09 12.48 -12.49
N CYS A 812 -14.50 13.12 -13.60
CA CYS A 812 -15.91 13.48 -13.80
C CYS A 812 -16.76 12.22 -13.94
N LEU A 813 -16.34 11.27 -14.77
CA LEU A 813 -17.04 10.01 -14.96
C LEU A 813 -17.17 9.22 -13.67
N TYR A 814 -16.09 9.11 -12.89
CA TYR A 814 -16.11 8.39 -11.62
C TYR A 814 -17.21 8.93 -10.68
N ARG A 815 -17.31 10.26 -10.57
CA ARG A 815 -18.39 10.89 -9.79
C ARG A 815 -19.77 10.64 -10.41
N MET A 816 -19.90 10.74 -11.73
CA MET A 816 -21.15 10.48 -12.44
C MET A 816 -21.64 9.05 -12.15
N ARG A 817 -20.76 8.04 -12.19
CA ARG A 817 -21.09 6.64 -11.86
C ARG A 817 -21.57 6.44 -10.42
N GLN A 818 -21.09 7.26 -9.50
CA GLN A 818 -21.51 7.20 -8.09
C GLN A 818 -22.88 7.85 -7.85
N MET A 819 -23.21 8.93 -8.58
CA MET A 819 -24.29 9.84 -8.24
C MET A 819 -25.49 9.80 -9.19
N LEU A 820 -25.28 9.39 -10.46
CA LEU A 820 -26.34 9.42 -11.48
C LEU A 820 -27.16 8.13 -11.50
N ASP A 821 -28.33 8.23 -12.12
CA ASP A 821 -29.25 7.12 -12.33
C ASP A 821 -28.56 5.95 -13.06
N LYS A 822 -28.76 4.73 -12.56
CA LYS A 822 -28.13 3.50 -13.07
C LYS A 822 -28.60 3.10 -14.48
N ARG A 823 -29.65 3.70 -15.01
CA ARG A 823 -30.04 3.52 -16.41
C ARG A 823 -29.02 4.09 -17.40
N LEU A 824 -28.23 5.08 -16.98
CA LEU A 824 -27.20 5.69 -17.82
C LEU A 824 -25.97 4.77 -17.92
N ALA A 825 -25.70 4.26 -19.11
CA ALA A 825 -24.48 3.53 -19.42
C ALA A 825 -23.33 4.53 -19.67
N LEU A 826 -22.47 4.70 -18.65
CA LEU A 826 -21.45 5.75 -18.60
C LEU A 826 -20.06 5.17 -18.88
N TYR A 827 -19.30 5.76 -19.82
CA TYR A 827 -17.98 5.30 -20.24
C TYR A 827 -16.94 6.42 -20.24
N GLU A 828 -15.73 6.08 -19.82
CA GLU A 828 -14.57 6.96 -19.91
C GLU A 828 -13.77 6.68 -21.21
N PRO A 829 -12.82 7.54 -21.60
CA PRO A 829 -12.17 7.44 -22.91
C PRO A 829 -11.58 6.06 -23.21
N VAL A 830 -10.75 5.53 -22.31
CA VAL A 830 -10.08 4.23 -22.53
C VAL A 830 -11.08 3.09 -22.60
N GLU A 831 -12.08 3.12 -21.75
CA GLU A 831 -13.11 2.07 -21.69
C GLU A 831 -13.97 2.07 -22.96
N PHE A 832 -14.42 3.24 -23.39
CA PHE A 832 -15.21 3.35 -24.62
C PHE A 832 -14.39 2.99 -25.85
N ILE A 833 -13.14 3.43 -25.91
CA ILE A 833 -12.23 3.07 -27.02
C ILE A 833 -12.02 1.55 -27.05
N HIS A 834 -11.71 0.95 -25.91
CA HIS A 834 -11.46 -0.50 -25.80
C HIS A 834 -12.71 -1.31 -26.17
N ASP A 835 -13.86 -1.00 -25.58
CA ASP A 835 -15.05 -1.85 -25.65
C ASP A 835 -15.88 -1.62 -26.94
N TYR A 836 -15.78 -0.44 -27.57
CA TYR A 836 -16.64 -0.05 -28.70
C TYR A 836 -15.90 0.38 -29.96
N LEU A 837 -14.66 0.88 -29.84
CA LEU A 837 -13.97 1.45 -31.01
C LEU A 837 -12.86 0.54 -31.56
N MET A 838 -12.25 -0.33 -30.77
CA MET A 838 -11.12 -1.15 -31.26
C MET A 838 -11.51 -2.05 -32.45
N ASP A 839 -12.71 -2.58 -32.44
CA ASP A 839 -13.20 -3.43 -33.55
C ASP A 839 -13.70 -2.63 -34.78
N ARG A 840 -13.90 -1.32 -34.63
CA ARG A 840 -14.40 -0.43 -35.68
C ARG A 840 -13.32 0.39 -36.37
N LEU A 841 -12.13 0.46 -35.76
CA LEU A 841 -10.98 1.21 -36.25
C LEU A 841 -9.88 0.26 -36.72
N VAL A 842 -9.04 0.73 -37.60
CA VAL A 842 -7.77 0.07 -37.99
C VAL A 842 -6.65 0.84 -37.32
N PHE A 843 -5.89 0.19 -36.45
CA PHE A 843 -4.77 0.79 -35.75
C PHE A 843 -3.45 0.55 -36.51
N ARG A 844 -2.65 1.62 -36.67
CA ARG A 844 -1.28 1.57 -37.16
C ARG A 844 -0.35 1.99 -36.04
N ARG A 845 0.47 1.06 -35.54
CA ARG A 845 1.44 1.37 -34.49
C ARG A 845 2.42 2.44 -34.93
N LEU A 846 2.64 3.39 -34.04
CA LEU A 846 3.65 4.44 -34.22
C LEU A 846 5.00 3.94 -33.71
N PRO A 847 6.13 4.17 -34.40
CA PRO A 847 7.47 3.78 -33.96
C PRO A 847 7.98 4.71 -32.85
N GLU A 848 7.25 4.76 -31.75
CA GLU A 848 7.48 5.68 -30.63
C GLU A 848 7.50 4.91 -29.29
N THR A 849 8.35 5.36 -28.35
CA THR A 849 8.26 5.03 -26.93
C THR A 849 7.39 6.08 -26.26
N ILE A 850 6.31 5.64 -25.64
CA ILE A 850 5.35 6.51 -24.95
C ILE A 850 5.20 6.13 -23.48
N ALA A 851 4.81 7.11 -22.65
CA ALA A 851 4.43 6.86 -21.27
C ALA A 851 2.92 6.97 -21.08
N ILE A 852 2.34 6.13 -20.21
CA ILE A 852 0.94 6.25 -19.82
C ILE A 852 0.82 6.47 -18.31
N HIS A 853 -0.14 7.32 -17.92
CA HIS A 853 -0.49 7.54 -16.53
C HIS A 853 -1.95 7.20 -16.30
N VAL A 854 -2.20 6.13 -15.53
CA VAL A 854 -3.54 5.73 -15.10
C VAL A 854 -3.97 6.65 -13.96
N THR A 855 -4.99 7.49 -14.19
CA THR A 855 -5.47 8.42 -13.18
C THR A 855 -6.03 7.70 -11.95
N CYS A 856 -6.04 8.37 -10.79
CA CYS A 856 -6.62 7.81 -9.56
C CYS A 856 -8.07 7.33 -9.74
N SER A 857 -8.87 8.03 -10.55
CA SER A 857 -10.24 7.63 -10.89
C SER A 857 -10.31 6.41 -11.80
N SER A 858 -9.46 6.32 -12.84
CA SER A 858 -9.36 5.13 -13.70
C SER A 858 -8.87 3.91 -12.93
N ALA A 859 -7.91 4.09 -12.00
CA ALA A 859 -7.44 3.02 -11.12
C ALA A 859 -8.58 2.49 -10.20
N LYS A 860 -9.39 3.39 -9.61
CA LYS A 860 -10.56 3.00 -8.81
C LYS A 860 -11.66 2.28 -9.63
N MET A 861 -11.73 2.55 -10.92
CA MET A 861 -12.61 1.86 -11.87
C MET A 861 -11.97 0.61 -12.50
N GLN A 862 -10.75 0.24 -12.10
CA GLN A 862 -10.00 -0.94 -12.57
C GLN A 862 -9.70 -0.91 -14.09
N LEU A 863 -9.48 0.27 -14.67
CA LEU A 863 -9.29 0.47 -16.10
C LEU A 863 -7.82 0.41 -16.56
N GLY A 864 -6.87 0.09 -15.68
CA GLY A 864 -5.44 0.10 -15.97
C GLY A 864 -5.04 -0.83 -17.11
N GLU A 865 -5.57 -2.07 -17.15
CA GLU A 865 -5.27 -3.02 -18.22
C GLU A 865 -5.86 -2.57 -19.56
N LYS A 866 -7.09 -2.06 -19.58
CA LYS A 866 -7.68 -1.47 -20.81
C LYS A 866 -6.83 -0.31 -21.35
N PHE A 867 -6.31 0.51 -20.44
CA PHE A 867 -5.41 1.62 -20.82
C PHE A 867 -4.15 1.10 -21.51
N LYS A 868 -3.54 0.05 -20.94
CA LYS A 868 -2.36 -0.57 -21.50
C LYS A 868 -2.63 -1.23 -22.87
N VAL A 869 -3.76 -1.95 -23.02
CA VAL A 869 -4.17 -2.58 -24.27
C VAL A 869 -4.33 -1.53 -25.38
N VAL A 870 -5.08 -0.44 -25.11
CA VAL A 870 -5.28 0.65 -26.08
C VAL A 870 -3.95 1.31 -26.45
N ALA A 871 -3.10 1.61 -25.47
CA ALA A 871 -1.79 2.23 -25.72
C ALA A 871 -0.87 1.32 -26.55
N THR A 872 -0.84 0.01 -26.26
CA THR A 872 -0.03 -0.98 -26.99
C THR A 872 -0.50 -1.20 -28.44
N ALA A 873 -1.78 -1.00 -28.70
CA ALA A 873 -2.29 -0.98 -30.08
C ALA A 873 -1.78 0.23 -30.90
N CYS A 874 -1.38 1.31 -30.21
CA CYS A 874 -0.99 2.58 -30.82
C CYS A 874 0.53 2.81 -30.93
N ALA A 875 1.35 2.20 -30.09
CA ALA A 875 2.79 2.47 -30.01
C ALA A 875 3.62 1.20 -29.80
N ASP A 876 4.87 1.24 -30.29
CA ASP A 876 5.78 0.09 -30.22
C ASP A 876 6.21 -0.23 -28.78
N LYS A 877 6.45 0.81 -27.96
CA LYS A 877 6.87 0.64 -26.57
C LYS A 877 6.05 1.52 -25.64
N VAL A 878 5.44 0.91 -24.63
CA VAL A 878 4.59 1.58 -23.65
C VAL A 878 5.23 1.47 -22.27
N ILE A 879 5.50 2.61 -21.64
CA ILE A 879 6.05 2.73 -20.29
C ILE A 879 4.90 3.06 -19.32
N VAL A 880 4.77 2.28 -18.27
CA VAL A 880 3.88 2.57 -17.14
C VAL A 880 4.77 2.85 -15.93
N PRO A 881 4.95 4.11 -15.50
CA PRO A 881 5.79 4.44 -14.35
C PRO A 881 5.26 3.78 -13.07
N ALA A 882 5.97 2.78 -12.56
CA ALA A 882 5.50 1.91 -11.48
C ALA A 882 5.27 2.62 -10.13
N LYS A 883 6.06 3.69 -9.85
CA LYS A 883 6.01 4.44 -8.58
C LYS A 883 5.15 5.69 -8.63
N VAL A 884 4.41 5.90 -9.71
CA VAL A 884 3.57 7.08 -9.94
C VAL A 884 2.09 6.67 -9.90
N GLY A 885 1.44 6.92 -8.78
CA GLY A 885 -0.01 6.72 -8.60
C GLY A 885 -0.80 8.00 -8.90
N CYS A 886 -1.33 8.67 -7.85
CA CYS A 886 -1.98 9.98 -8.02
C CYS A 886 -0.95 11.05 -8.39
N CYS A 887 -1.26 11.89 -9.40
CA CYS A 887 -0.40 13.01 -9.78
C CYS A 887 -0.30 14.13 -8.73
N GLY A 888 -1.14 14.13 -7.69
CA GLY A 888 -1.18 15.16 -6.65
C GLY A 888 -1.72 16.53 -7.11
N PHE A 889 -2.12 16.69 -8.36
CA PHE A 889 -2.65 17.96 -8.88
C PHE A 889 -4.05 18.29 -8.33
N ALA A 890 -4.90 17.28 -8.13
CA ALA A 890 -6.16 17.36 -7.40
C ALA A 890 -7.04 18.59 -7.76
N GLY A 891 -7.33 18.76 -9.02
CA GLY A 891 -8.11 19.88 -9.55
C GLY A 891 -7.28 21.16 -9.64
N ASN A 892 -7.46 22.11 -8.72
CA ASN A 892 -6.68 23.35 -8.67
C ASN A 892 -5.47 23.31 -7.71
N LYS A 893 -5.35 22.26 -6.90
CA LYS A 893 -4.29 22.19 -5.86
C LYS A 893 -2.88 22.27 -6.43
N GLY A 894 -2.64 21.73 -7.64
CA GLY A 894 -1.35 21.87 -8.30
C GLY A 894 -0.94 23.32 -8.59
N PHE A 895 -1.89 24.25 -8.68
CA PHE A 895 -1.61 25.69 -8.76
C PHE A 895 -1.48 26.34 -7.39
N ASP A 896 -2.26 25.85 -6.39
CA ASP A 896 -2.30 26.42 -5.05
C ASP A 896 -1.20 25.86 -4.14
N LEU A 897 -0.89 24.57 -4.26
CA LEU A 897 0.07 23.78 -3.48
C LEU A 897 0.97 22.97 -4.41
N PRO A 898 1.84 23.63 -5.22
CA PRO A 898 2.66 22.96 -6.23
C PRO A 898 3.61 21.92 -5.64
N GLU A 899 3.99 22.06 -4.36
CA GLU A 899 4.81 21.10 -3.63
C GLU A 899 4.13 19.72 -3.49
N LEU A 900 2.80 19.65 -3.44
CA LEU A 900 2.07 18.37 -3.42
C LEU A 900 2.22 17.63 -4.75
N ASN A 901 2.09 18.35 -5.87
CA ASN A 901 2.29 17.79 -7.20
C ASN A 901 3.75 17.37 -7.42
N ALA A 902 4.72 18.19 -7.00
CA ALA A 902 6.14 17.88 -7.07
C ALA A 902 6.50 16.63 -6.26
N ALA A 903 5.99 16.51 -5.03
CA ALA A 903 6.23 15.35 -4.17
C ALA A 903 5.61 14.06 -4.73
N ALA A 904 4.40 14.15 -5.29
CA ALA A 904 3.70 13.02 -5.89
C ALA A 904 4.39 12.49 -7.15
N LEU A 905 5.04 13.36 -7.92
CA LEU A 905 5.68 13.07 -9.20
C LEU A 905 7.21 13.05 -9.15
N ALA A 906 7.80 13.00 -7.96
CA ALA A 906 9.27 12.97 -7.82
C ALA A 906 9.93 11.80 -8.56
N GLU A 907 9.26 10.65 -8.64
CA GLU A 907 9.74 9.45 -9.30
C GLU A 907 9.36 9.36 -10.80
N LEU A 908 8.59 10.33 -11.33
CA LEU A 908 8.13 10.28 -12.72
C LEU A 908 9.30 10.40 -13.70
N LYS A 909 10.06 11.47 -13.63
CA LYS A 909 11.17 11.71 -14.55
C LYS A 909 12.24 10.61 -14.51
N PRO A 910 12.68 10.11 -13.35
CA PRO A 910 13.61 8.98 -13.28
C PRO A 910 13.08 7.68 -13.90
N SER A 911 11.76 7.51 -13.97
CA SER A 911 11.11 6.32 -14.54
C SER A 911 10.99 6.35 -16.08
N LEU A 912 11.27 7.49 -16.70
CA LEU A 912 11.13 7.66 -18.16
C LEU A 912 12.47 7.40 -18.85
N PRO A 913 12.54 6.46 -19.83
CA PRO A 913 13.74 6.27 -20.63
C PRO A 913 13.97 7.47 -21.56
N GLY A 914 15.22 7.68 -21.95
CA GLY A 914 15.63 8.85 -22.74
C GLY A 914 14.98 8.93 -24.13
N ASP A 915 14.48 7.82 -24.65
CA ASP A 915 13.75 7.72 -25.93
C ASP A 915 12.24 7.97 -25.79
N CYS A 916 11.73 8.21 -24.59
CA CYS A 916 10.33 8.51 -24.36
C CYS A 916 10.01 9.97 -24.76
N THR A 917 9.14 10.14 -25.76
CA THR A 917 8.88 11.45 -26.39
C THR A 917 7.55 12.07 -26.02
N SER A 918 6.59 11.28 -25.52
CA SER A 918 5.24 11.75 -25.18
C SER A 918 4.59 10.91 -24.11
N GLY A 919 3.66 11.52 -23.38
CA GLY A 919 2.88 10.87 -22.35
C GLY A 919 1.37 11.02 -22.56
N TYR A 920 0.59 10.07 -22.04
CA TYR A 920 -0.87 10.08 -22.18
C TYR A 920 -1.58 9.78 -20.85
N SER A 921 -2.71 10.48 -20.63
CA SER A 921 -3.53 10.35 -19.43
C SER A 921 -5.02 10.61 -19.79
N ASN A 922 -5.92 10.69 -18.78
CA ASN A 922 -7.36 10.90 -18.99
C ASN A 922 -7.92 12.05 -18.13
N SER A 923 -7.09 13.04 -17.79
CA SER A 923 -7.54 14.19 -17.01
C SER A 923 -6.66 15.39 -17.26
N ARG A 924 -7.23 16.48 -17.78
CA ARG A 924 -6.49 17.69 -18.16
C ARG A 924 -5.60 18.23 -17.03
N THR A 925 -6.08 18.23 -15.81
CA THR A 925 -5.29 18.71 -14.67
C THR A 925 -4.11 17.79 -14.31
N CYS A 926 -4.27 16.47 -14.49
CA CYS A 926 -3.17 15.53 -14.34
C CYS A 926 -2.13 15.75 -15.47
N GLU A 927 -2.57 15.93 -16.71
CA GLU A 927 -1.71 16.18 -17.86
C GLU A 927 -0.79 17.39 -17.65
N ILE A 928 -1.30 18.50 -17.10
CA ILE A 928 -0.52 19.69 -16.75
C ILE A 928 0.59 19.35 -15.74
N GLY A 929 0.25 18.68 -14.65
CA GLY A 929 1.22 18.32 -13.62
C GLY A 929 2.26 17.30 -14.10
N LEU A 930 1.83 16.29 -14.85
CA LEU A 930 2.70 15.27 -15.43
C LEU A 930 3.69 15.89 -16.44
N SER A 931 3.22 16.79 -17.29
CA SER A 931 4.09 17.50 -18.24
C SER A 931 5.13 18.35 -17.55
N GLN A 932 4.75 19.03 -16.46
CA GLN A 932 5.66 19.87 -15.68
C GLN A 932 6.80 19.07 -15.02
N HIS A 933 6.54 17.86 -14.54
CA HIS A 933 7.50 17.04 -13.79
C HIS A 933 8.14 15.92 -14.63
N GLY A 934 7.51 15.50 -15.72
CA GLY A 934 8.03 14.48 -16.64
C GLY A 934 9.01 14.99 -17.69
N SER A 935 9.07 16.31 -17.92
CA SER A 935 9.85 16.94 -19.00
C SER A 935 9.44 16.52 -20.42
N ILE A 936 8.27 15.90 -20.59
CA ILE A 936 7.63 15.54 -21.85
C ILE A 936 6.17 15.99 -21.82
N SER A 937 5.55 16.23 -22.99
CA SER A 937 4.13 16.59 -23.07
C SER A 937 3.25 15.40 -22.72
N TYR A 938 2.34 15.58 -21.76
CA TYR A 938 1.26 14.66 -21.46
C TYR A 938 -0.07 15.22 -21.95
N GLN A 939 -0.79 14.44 -22.74
CA GLN A 939 -2.12 14.79 -23.28
C GLN A 939 -3.10 13.63 -23.11
N SER A 940 -4.38 13.85 -23.48
CA SER A 940 -5.38 12.77 -23.45
C SER A 940 -4.99 11.61 -24.38
N ILE A 941 -5.26 10.37 -23.95
CA ILE A 941 -5.07 9.16 -24.79
C ILE A 941 -5.85 9.25 -26.12
N VAL A 942 -6.91 10.03 -26.17
CA VAL A 942 -7.73 10.25 -27.37
C VAL A 942 -6.90 10.80 -28.54
N TYR A 943 -5.95 11.70 -28.25
CA TYR A 943 -5.06 12.24 -29.31
C TYR A 943 -4.16 11.16 -29.90
N LEU A 944 -3.68 10.22 -29.05
CA LEU A 944 -2.89 9.09 -29.53
C LEU A 944 -3.72 8.20 -30.46
N VAL A 945 -4.91 7.84 -30.03
CA VAL A 945 -5.83 6.98 -30.79
C VAL A 945 -6.24 7.64 -32.10
N ASP A 946 -6.57 8.94 -32.07
CA ASP A 946 -6.90 9.65 -33.32
C ASP A 946 -5.73 9.68 -34.32
N ARG A 947 -4.50 9.83 -33.82
CA ARG A 947 -3.29 9.87 -34.67
C ARG A 947 -2.93 8.53 -35.31
N CYS A 948 -3.19 7.41 -34.59
CA CYS A 948 -2.80 6.06 -35.03
C CYS A 948 -3.95 5.24 -35.62
N SER A 949 -5.16 5.78 -35.69
CA SER A 949 -6.33 5.04 -36.19
C SER A 949 -6.90 5.61 -37.46
N GLU A 950 -7.42 4.73 -38.30
CA GLU A 950 -8.14 5.03 -39.55
C GLU A 950 -9.52 4.35 -39.52
N LYS A 951 -10.45 4.88 -40.34
CA LYS A 951 -11.76 4.23 -40.55
C LYS A 951 -11.55 2.85 -41.15
N ARG A 952 -12.20 1.85 -40.58
CA ARG A 952 -12.18 0.51 -41.15
C ARG A 952 -12.91 0.54 -42.51
N PRO A 953 -12.32 0.01 -43.59
CA PRO A 953 -13.01 -0.12 -44.87
C PRO A 953 -14.30 -0.94 -44.67
N GLU A 954 -15.39 -0.52 -45.31
CA GLU A 954 -16.60 -1.34 -45.41
C GLU A 954 -16.21 -2.70 -46.01
N ARG A 955 -16.57 -3.80 -45.40
CA ARG A 955 -16.48 -5.12 -46.06
C ARG A 955 -17.35 -5.02 -47.29
N VAL A 956 -16.74 -5.08 -48.45
CA VAL A 956 -17.44 -5.41 -49.68
C VAL A 956 -17.95 -6.82 -49.45
N GLU A 957 -19.22 -6.97 -49.12
CA GLU A 957 -19.87 -8.28 -49.17
C GLU A 957 -19.70 -8.76 -50.62
N ASP A 958 -19.09 -9.93 -50.78
CA ASP A 958 -18.96 -10.61 -52.05
C ASP A 958 -20.35 -10.83 -52.66
N GLU A 959 -20.84 -9.89 -53.47
CA GLU A 959 -21.86 -10.14 -54.52
C GLU A 959 -21.25 -10.95 -55.66
N LEU A 960 -20.73 -12.16 -55.37
CA LEU A 960 -20.24 -13.11 -56.35
C LEU A 960 -20.54 -14.55 -55.93
N LEU A 961 -21.84 -14.88 -55.72
CA LEU A 961 -22.30 -16.26 -55.71
C LEU A 961 -23.78 -16.36 -56.10
N GLU A 962 -24.20 -15.67 -57.18
CA GLU A 962 -25.42 -16.00 -57.95
C GLU A 962 -25.19 -15.76 -59.43
N SER A 963 -24.33 -16.55 -60.05
CA SER A 963 -24.44 -16.80 -61.50
C SER A 963 -23.57 -17.98 -61.88
N THR A 964 -23.95 -19.20 -61.56
CA THR A 964 -23.66 -20.39 -62.37
C THR A 964 -24.70 -21.49 -62.10
N ASN A 965 -25.87 -21.29 -62.64
CA ASN A 965 -26.76 -22.36 -63.01
C ASN A 965 -27.02 -22.19 -64.50
N TRP A 966 -26.19 -22.86 -65.32
CA TRP A 966 -26.57 -23.33 -66.64
C TRP A 966 -25.62 -24.46 -67.07
N VAL A 967 -26.25 -25.59 -67.27
CA VAL A 967 -25.97 -26.86 -67.99
C VAL A 967 -25.66 -28.01 -67.01
#